data_775bdabb5014c3285ce8683879544b56
#
_entry.id   775bdabb5014c3285ce8683879544b56
#
_cell.length_a   1.000
_cell.length_b   1.000
_cell.length_c   1.000
_cell.angle_alpha   90.00
_cell.angle_beta   90.00
_cell.angle_gamma   90.00
#
_symmetry.space_group_name_H-M   'P 1'
#
loop_
_entity.id
_entity.type
_entity.pdbx_description
1 polymer ?
#
loop_
_entity_poly.entity_id
_entity_poly.type
_entity_poly.pdbx_seq_one_letter_code
_entity_poly.pdbx_strand_id
1 'polypeptide(L)'
;VNLSFHLDDFTRVNQLAGAAGAGWSLSCDMQVSRIINGRDDFHASGYLSTGTSYTNIDKNTPEITPSDQHLFSMWIKNIDEEPDKFYYKLLGSSGAFYIEKELGPTTVPMNGDRIDYANRNGNTDFSIVGSDGTKYSFSSQYVDWVRDFNAMEAPAPTAWKCTRIESADGSDAITFSYLPYESNLVRQLEGSHDLYDDAEISGSGSSMFESLARAPRQELHYGMNTSCDYFLRGDNEIADGWEMETAPEQDESAQFARKVLNTIHTHYIDRIEFRGGSLQFVYEQYNSNRTAIRRPILTRIEVYDLQGVLRKTILLTQSIDTGYYLDENLAMMYGRYLNALTIDVQRYRFEYGAMHYGDSFSDFWGHARMGSYDRGIPAIARHYTTIEKGSSPRDRHGNRLIDTPLSEYEKYIPSYYTSEIYLYTASPKKLLTITYPTGGYTEFHCDHNQFSDRSGTNRYISSYRIRDIRAFDRDSMLLKQTHYEYGANESGNGIIRHEPDTSEEQGNCHTLQTIVYYETYNGATTNTLRLRCRTYYPHTTYRTNYDDGSHVQYDEVAEYQSEGGVLSGKTVYKYTLDPPLEGSLNRPAIALPGSPYPMEMESWHQGSLDSVIQYKYVDGRFEWLVRRDYTYMPYLSAKKIFRGRVWPTTRHVQIEANGSLREQPRLTTSPYDDNKNTYSYSYNAIDVGCMQLSEEVIEQREDDGRILRRRTNYYYDTNPYTASRKETTYADGRTVTERTLYAEDYLPSSVRTMLDRNLLSLPLERVVYTDETVTHGDTFRYDLYGRPDSLSTLASLDLSPASFRFSNRSSTGGKGAYTPDTHYIGRASLRYDADGNICEVQAVGQPPICYLWGYKGQYLVAEIRNAAYDEVTTALGAATVERIRTSVVLSEGDLAALDGLRTSRKEWHVTTATYIPLVGMASMTDPSGRETTYEYDAFGRLISVKDGKGEQVQSYDYHFATENR
;
A
#
# COMPACT_ATOMS: atom_id res chain seq x y z
N VAL A 1 16.03 6.62 8.01
CA VAL A 1 15.34 6.88 6.74
C VAL A 1 15.91 5.96 5.68
N ASN A 2 15.09 5.11 5.09
CA ASN A 2 15.48 4.26 3.97
C ASN A 2 15.00 4.88 2.66
N LEU A 3 15.76 4.70 1.60
CA LEU A 3 15.40 5.07 0.25
C LEU A 3 15.13 3.76 -0.52
N SER A 4 13.93 3.61 -1.05
CA SER A 4 13.49 2.42 -1.78
C SER A 4 13.13 2.75 -3.20
N PHE A 5 13.53 1.87 -4.13
CA PHE A 5 13.20 1.97 -5.55
C PHE A 5 12.10 0.95 -5.89
N HIS A 6 11.05 1.40 -6.58
CA HIS A 6 9.91 0.60 -6.99
C HIS A 6 9.83 0.56 -8.52
N LEU A 7 9.98 -0.62 -9.10
CA LEU A 7 10.03 -0.80 -10.55
C LEU A 7 8.68 -0.49 -11.23
N ASP A 8 7.56 -0.90 -10.63
CA ASP A 8 6.21 -0.71 -11.21
C ASP A 8 5.79 0.76 -11.28
N ASP A 9 6.30 1.59 -10.39
CA ASP A 9 6.01 3.03 -10.38
C ASP A 9 6.50 3.76 -11.63
N PHE A 10 7.42 3.17 -12.38
CA PHE A 10 7.99 3.75 -13.60
C PHE A 10 7.18 3.49 -14.86
N THR A 11 6.31 2.51 -14.84
CA THR A 11 5.65 2.04 -16.04
C THR A 11 4.34 2.76 -16.33
N ARG A 12 3.79 3.49 -15.33
CA ARG A 12 2.50 4.19 -15.47
C ARG A 12 2.66 5.58 -16.10
N VAL A 13 1.85 5.86 -17.12
CA VAL A 13 1.90 7.11 -17.91
C VAL A 13 1.74 8.37 -17.07
N ASN A 14 1.00 8.32 -15.98
CA ASN A 14 0.61 9.50 -15.19
C ASN A 14 1.19 9.51 -13.76
N GLN A 15 2.24 8.73 -13.49
CA GLN A 15 2.83 8.70 -12.17
C GLN A 15 3.82 9.85 -11.98
N LEU A 16 3.55 10.68 -10.98
CA LEU A 16 4.37 11.83 -10.65
C LEU A 16 5.66 11.39 -9.95
N ALA A 17 6.79 11.96 -10.36
CA ALA A 17 8.05 11.76 -9.67
C ALA A 17 7.97 12.26 -8.22
N GLY A 18 8.37 11.43 -7.26
CA GLY A 18 8.49 11.80 -5.84
C GLY A 18 9.58 12.87 -5.59
N ALA A 19 9.74 13.33 -4.37
CA ALA A 19 10.76 14.31 -4.01
C ALA A 19 12.19 13.82 -4.29
N ALA A 20 12.45 12.53 -4.14
CA ALA A 20 13.74 11.89 -4.39
C ALA A 20 13.94 11.44 -5.85
N GLY A 21 12.99 11.71 -6.74
CA GLY A 21 13.00 11.27 -8.14
C GLY A 21 11.98 10.17 -8.42
N ALA A 22 11.77 9.88 -9.70
CA ALA A 22 10.80 8.90 -10.16
C ALA A 22 11.18 7.48 -9.69
N GLY A 23 10.20 6.72 -9.18
CA GLY A 23 10.37 5.39 -8.60
C GLY A 23 11.03 5.32 -7.23
N TRP A 24 11.52 6.45 -6.69
CA TRP A 24 12.14 6.49 -5.38
C TRP A 24 11.19 7.01 -4.31
N SER A 25 11.10 6.28 -3.20
CA SER A 25 10.32 6.66 -2.02
C SER A 25 11.18 6.70 -0.76
N LEU A 26 10.81 7.59 0.17
CA LEU A 26 11.41 7.66 1.51
C LEU A 26 10.56 6.84 2.49
N SER A 27 11.19 6.05 3.33
CA SER A 27 10.48 5.25 4.36
C SER A 27 9.77 6.13 5.40
N CYS A 28 10.25 7.35 5.59
CA CYS A 28 9.67 8.32 6.52
C CYS A 28 8.46 9.09 5.94
N ASP A 29 8.12 8.92 4.67
CA ASP A 29 6.91 9.49 4.07
C ASP A 29 5.71 8.58 4.38
N MET A 30 5.22 8.72 5.62
CA MET A 30 4.09 7.97 6.15
C MET A 30 2.81 8.77 5.99
N GLN A 31 1.75 8.10 5.55
CA GLN A 31 0.47 8.75 5.32
C GLN A 31 -0.69 7.78 5.44
N VAL A 32 -1.87 8.33 5.70
CA VAL A 32 -3.16 7.71 5.36
C VAL A 32 -3.55 8.26 4.00
N SER A 33 -3.79 7.41 3.01
CA SER A 33 -4.28 7.81 1.69
C SER A 33 -5.66 7.22 1.44
N ARG A 34 -6.42 7.83 0.53
CA ARG A 34 -7.81 7.47 0.28
C ARG A 34 -8.11 7.35 -1.21
N ILE A 35 -8.82 6.30 -1.57
CA ILE A 35 -9.53 6.20 -2.83
C ILE A 35 -10.98 6.57 -2.55
N ILE A 36 -11.44 7.63 -3.20
CA ILE A 36 -12.82 8.07 -3.11
C ILE A 36 -13.65 7.19 -4.04
N ASN A 37 -14.59 6.45 -3.45
CA ASN A 37 -15.56 5.66 -4.16
C ASN A 37 -16.88 6.45 -4.18
N GLY A 38 -17.36 6.83 -5.36
CA GLY A 38 -18.53 7.66 -5.46
C GLY A 38 -18.23 9.11 -5.06
N ARG A 39 -18.59 9.51 -3.85
CA ARG A 39 -18.40 10.84 -3.28
C ARG A 39 -17.62 10.75 -1.97
N ASP A 40 -16.92 11.83 -1.62
CA ASP A 40 -16.23 11.93 -0.33
C ASP A 40 -17.15 11.51 0.84
N ASP A 41 -16.77 10.49 1.58
CA ASP A 41 -17.51 9.94 2.73
C ASP A 41 -17.91 11.00 3.76
N PHE A 42 -17.08 12.03 3.95
CA PHE A 42 -17.31 13.13 4.90
C PHE A 42 -18.15 14.27 4.33
N HIS A 43 -18.49 14.22 3.02
CA HIS A 43 -19.37 15.20 2.41
C HIS A 43 -20.82 15.09 2.94
N ALA A 44 -21.61 16.17 2.88
CA ALA A 44 -23.00 16.18 3.37
C ALA A 44 -23.92 15.13 2.72
N SER A 45 -23.63 14.70 1.47
CA SER A 45 -24.31 13.61 0.78
C SER A 45 -23.38 12.40 0.57
N GLY A 46 -22.24 12.35 1.25
CA GLY A 46 -21.33 11.20 1.26
C GLY A 46 -21.79 10.08 2.18
N TYR A 47 -21.13 8.95 2.08
CA TYR A 47 -21.50 7.71 2.78
C TYR A 47 -21.74 7.89 4.27
N LEU A 48 -20.85 8.56 5.01
CA LEU A 48 -20.96 8.73 6.47
C LEU A 48 -22.04 9.74 6.90
N SER A 49 -22.39 10.69 6.03
CA SER A 49 -23.33 11.77 6.32
C SER A 49 -24.77 11.45 5.92
N THR A 50 -24.96 10.59 4.92
CA THR A 50 -26.29 10.18 4.49
C THR A 50 -26.88 9.28 5.56
N GLY A 51 -27.81 9.84 6.36
CA GLY A 51 -28.48 9.11 7.42
C GLY A 51 -29.17 7.85 6.89
N THR A 52 -29.06 6.80 7.62
CA THR A 52 -29.76 5.51 7.72
C THR A 52 -31.02 5.24 6.88
N SER A 53 -31.22 5.90 5.74
CA SER A 53 -32.36 5.75 4.84
C SER A 53 -32.53 4.30 4.33
N TYR A 54 -31.49 3.50 4.42
CA TYR A 54 -31.43 2.09 3.99
C TYR A 54 -31.49 1.06 5.11
N THR A 55 -31.61 1.48 6.36
CA THR A 55 -31.79 0.53 7.48
C THR A 55 -33.07 -0.33 7.36
N ASN A 56 -33.93 -0.04 6.39
CA ASN A 56 -35.09 -0.88 6.09
C ASN A 56 -34.85 -1.93 5.01
N ILE A 57 -33.69 -1.92 4.33
CA ILE A 57 -33.26 -3.09 3.58
C ILE A 57 -32.68 -4.04 4.62
N ASP A 58 -33.43 -5.09 4.91
CA ASP A 58 -32.95 -6.15 5.82
C ASP A 58 -31.60 -6.64 5.30
N LYS A 59 -30.55 -6.34 6.05
CA LYS A 59 -29.17 -6.75 5.74
C LYS A 59 -29.03 -8.27 5.58
N ASN A 60 -30.03 -9.02 6.05
CA ASN A 60 -30.09 -10.47 5.97
C ASN A 60 -30.91 -10.99 4.78
N THR A 61 -31.66 -10.11 4.09
CA THR A 61 -32.46 -10.46 2.92
C THR A 61 -32.20 -9.48 1.77
N PRO A 62 -31.11 -9.66 1.01
CA PRO A 62 -30.70 -8.74 -0.07
C PRO A 62 -31.64 -8.70 -1.29
N GLU A 63 -32.81 -9.38 -1.21
CA GLU A 63 -33.77 -9.49 -2.32
C GLU A 63 -34.79 -8.33 -2.41
N ILE A 64 -34.79 -7.39 -1.48
CA ILE A 64 -35.73 -6.26 -1.54
C ILE A 64 -35.13 -5.17 -2.41
N THR A 65 -35.50 -5.14 -3.68
CA THR A 65 -35.16 -4.04 -4.59
C THR A 65 -35.92 -2.78 -4.19
N PRO A 66 -35.28 -1.66 -3.89
CA PRO A 66 -35.94 -0.38 -3.64
C PRO A 66 -36.81 0.05 -4.82
N SER A 67 -37.84 0.82 -4.57
CA SER A 67 -38.69 1.32 -5.66
C SER A 67 -37.94 2.27 -6.59
N ASP A 68 -38.29 2.31 -7.85
CA ASP A 68 -37.69 3.24 -8.84
C ASP A 68 -37.73 4.70 -8.39
N GLN A 69 -38.81 5.12 -7.72
CA GLN A 69 -38.92 6.47 -7.15
C GLN A 69 -37.86 6.76 -6.08
N HIS A 70 -37.52 5.77 -5.28
CA HIS A 70 -36.50 5.88 -4.25
C HIS A 70 -35.11 5.92 -4.87
N LEU A 71 -34.81 5.00 -5.79
CA LEU A 71 -33.57 4.96 -6.54
C LEU A 71 -33.33 6.24 -7.35
N PHE A 72 -34.39 6.80 -7.98
CA PHE A 72 -34.33 8.10 -8.63
C PHE A 72 -33.95 9.22 -7.64
N SER A 73 -34.57 9.23 -6.47
CA SER A 73 -34.28 10.25 -5.46
C SER A 73 -32.82 10.19 -5.01
N MET A 74 -32.24 8.99 -4.93
CA MET A 74 -30.82 8.83 -4.64
C MET A 74 -29.93 9.35 -5.76
N TRP A 75 -30.23 8.94 -6.97
CA TRP A 75 -29.50 9.35 -8.15
C TRP A 75 -29.47 10.88 -8.30
N ILE A 76 -30.64 11.52 -8.27
CA ILE A 76 -30.76 12.99 -8.43
C ILE A 76 -30.08 13.76 -7.30
N LYS A 77 -30.14 13.23 -6.06
CA LYS A 77 -29.49 13.85 -4.91
C LYS A 77 -28.01 13.48 -4.81
N ASN A 78 -27.55 12.64 -5.71
CA ASN A 78 -26.18 12.09 -5.71
C ASN A 78 -25.80 11.53 -4.32
N ILE A 79 -26.68 10.69 -3.76
CA ILE A 79 -26.47 10.04 -2.48
C ILE A 79 -25.48 8.90 -2.67
N ASP A 80 -24.41 8.91 -1.88
CA ASP A 80 -23.39 7.91 -1.89
C ASP A 80 -23.65 6.82 -0.84
N GLU A 81 -23.59 5.57 -1.27
CA GLU A 81 -23.76 4.36 -0.44
C GLU A 81 -22.51 3.44 -0.52
N GLU A 82 -21.42 3.94 -1.07
CA GLU A 82 -20.18 3.20 -1.20
C GLU A 82 -19.09 3.83 -0.33
N PRO A 83 -18.59 3.11 0.70
CA PRO A 83 -17.55 3.65 1.57
C PRO A 83 -16.24 3.83 0.81
N ASP A 84 -15.52 4.90 1.14
CA ASP A 84 -14.16 5.13 0.66
C ASP A 84 -13.20 4.07 1.20
N LYS A 85 -12.22 3.69 0.38
CA LYS A 85 -11.14 2.80 0.80
C LYS A 85 -9.94 3.62 1.22
N PHE A 86 -9.52 3.43 2.47
CA PHE A 86 -8.35 4.07 3.05
C PHE A 86 -7.18 3.08 3.09
N TYR A 87 -5.99 3.58 2.81
CA TYR A 87 -4.73 2.86 2.98
C TYR A 87 -3.85 3.61 3.95
N TYR A 88 -3.08 2.90 4.74
CA TYR A 88 -2.09 3.52 5.61
C TYR A 88 -0.72 2.88 5.43
N LYS A 89 0.30 3.71 5.53
CA LYS A 89 1.71 3.31 5.56
C LYS A 89 2.32 3.83 6.85
N LEU A 90 2.82 2.91 7.66
CA LEU A 90 3.52 3.16 8.92
C LEU A 90 5.00 2.80 8.79
N LEU A 91 5.76 3.00 9.84
CA LEU A 91 7.16 2.57 9.87
C LEU A 91 7.21 1.03 10.05
N GLY A 92 7.43 0.32 8.95
CA GLY A 92 7.55 -1.15 8.96
C GLY A 92 6.25 -1.93 8.77
N SER A 93 5.10 -1.26 8.63
CA SER A 93 3.82 -1.91 8.32
C SER A 93 2.95 -1.07 7.39
N SER A 94 1.97 -1.71 6.77
CA SER A 94 0.95 -1.06 5.96
C SER A 94 -0.34 -1.85 6.03
N GLY A 95 -1.46 -1.21 5.70
CA GLY A 95 -2.75 -1.85 5.69
C GLY A 95 -3.80 -1.02 4.97
N ALA A 96 -5.02 -1.56 4.92
CA ALA A 96 -6.18 -0.87 4.40
C ALA A 96 -7.36 -0.97 5.37
N PHE A 97 -8.26 0.02 5.31
CA PHE A 97 -9.45 0.02 6.12
C PHE A 97 -10.59 0.78 5.42
N TYR A 98 -11.78 0.55 5.91
CA TYR A 98 -12.99 1.29 5.59
C TYR A 98 -13.56 1.90 6.87
N ILE A 99 -14.31 2.99 6.74
CA ILE A 99 -15.07 3.57 7.85
C ILE A 99 -16.54 3.21 7.62
N GLU A 100 -17.02 2.23 8.34
CA GLU A 100 -18.41 1.80 8.26
C GLU A 100 -19.25 2.54 9.33
N LYS A 101 -20.50 2.90 8.97
CA LYS A 101 -21.37 3.74 9.82
C LYS A 101 -21.61 3.17 11.23
N GLU A 102 -21.77 1.85 11.34
CA GLU A 102 -22.08 1.18 12.60
C GLU A 102 -20.83 0.60 13.29
N LEU A 103 -19.87 0.13 12.49
CA LEU A 103 -18.67 -0.54 12.99
C LEU A 103 -17.52 0.42 13.25
N GLY A 104 -17.56 1.63 12.63
CA GLY A 104 -16.44 2.54 12.59
C GLY A 104 -15.29 2.05 11.71
N PRO A 105 -14.06 2.55 11.92
CA PRO A 105 -12.90 2.11 11.17
C PRO A 105 -12.65 0.61 11.35
N THR A 106 -12.55 -0.10 10.22
CA THR A 106 -12.40 -1.56 10.19
C THR A 106 -11.34 -1.94 9.16
N THR A 107 -10.28 -2.62 9.61
CA THR A 107 -9.17 -3.07 8.73
C THR A 107 -9.60 -4.26 7.88
N VAL A 108 -9.20 -4.23 6.60
CA VAL A 108 -9.43 -5.33 5.65
C VAL A 108 -8.16 -5.54 4.82
N PRO A 109 -7.42 -6.65 5.02
CA PRO A 109 -7.68 -7.73 5.97
C PRO A 109 -7.61 -7.28 7.44
N MET A 110 -8.26 -8.06 8.32
CA MET A 110 -8.16 -7.84 9.76
C MET A 110 -6.72 -7.98 10.23
N ASN A 111 -6.32 -7.02 11.07
CA ASN A 111 -5.05 -7.05 11.78
C ASN A 111 -5.23 -6.48 13.19
N GLY A 112 -4.15 -6.41 13.97
CA GLY A 112 -4.17 -5.92 15.34
C GLY A 112 -4.15 -4.38 15.48
N ASP A 113 -4.18 -3.62 14.39
CA ASP A 113 -4.10 -2.16 14.44
C ASP A 113 -5.46 -1.57 14.83
N ARG A 114 -5.43 -0.62 15.76
CA ARG A 114 -6.61 0.16 16.15
C ARG A 114 -6.58 1.50 15.45
N ILE A 115 -7.64 1.82 14.73
CA ILE A 115 -7.80 3.07 13.98
C ILE A 115 -8.90 3.90 14.62
N ASP A 116 -8.55 5.13 14.97
CA ASP A 116 -9.49 6.12 15.49
C ASP A 116 -9.47 7.34 14.54
N TYR A 117 -10.59 8.03 14.38
CA TYR A 117 -10.66 9.27 13.61
C TYR A 117 -11.52 10.32 14.31
N ALA A 118 -11.24 11.57 14.06
CA ALA A 118 -12.03 12.70 14.51
C ALA A 118 -12.30 13.64 13.34
N ASN A 119 -13.56 13.80 12.95
CA ASN A 119 -13.97 14.76 11.94
C ASN A 119 -14.57 15.99 12.64
N ARG A 120 -13.96 17.16 12.44
CA ARG A 120 -14.42 18.43 12.97
C ARG A 120 -14.65 19.42 11.83
N ASN A 121 -15.92 19.64 11.47
CA ASN A 121 -16.30 20.57 10.39
C ASN A 121 -15.61 20.29 9.04
N GLY A 122 -15.51 19.01 8.65
CA GLY A 122 -14.87 18.60 7.40
C GLY A 122 -13.35 18.39 7.50
N ASN A 123 -12.72 18.70 8.63
CA ASN A 123 -11.32 18.41 8.89
C ASN A 123 -11.21 17.08 9.65
N THR A 124 -10.60 16.09 9.03
CA THR A 124 -10.46 14.75 9.60
C THR A 124 -9.02 14.51 10.04
N ASP A 125 -8.84 14.16 11.31
CA ASP A 125 -7.57 13.65 11.85
C ASP A 125 -7.69 12.15 12.05
N PHE A 126 -6.60 11.41 11.85
CA PHE A 126 -6.52 9.97 12.12
C PHE A 126 -5.48 9.67 13.19
N SER A 127 -5.76 8.62 13.98
CA SER A 127 -4.81 8.01 14.90
C SER A 127 -4.80 6.51 14.68
N ILE A 128 -3.63 5.94 14.43
CA ILE A 128 -3.44 4.49 14.25
C ILE A 128 -2.52 4.01 15.36
N VAL A 129 -2.97 3.02 16.12
CA VAL A 129 -2.18 2.40 17.18
C VAL A 129 -1.91 0.96 16.79
N GLY A 130 -0.64 0.63 16.57
CA GLY A 130 -0.21 -0.74 16.25
C GLY A 130 -0.46 -1.72 17.41
N SER A 131 -0.43 -3.01 17.13
CA SER A 131 -0.60 -4.07 18.14
C SER A 131 0.51 -4.10 19.20
N ASP A 132 1.60 -3.38 18.98
CA ASP A 132 2.71 -3.14 19.92
C ASP A 132 2.49 -1.88 20.78
N GLY A 133 1.39 -1.14 20.57
CA GLY A 133 1.04 0.09 21.26
C GLY A 133 1.68 1.36 20.67
N THR A 134 2.52 1.26 19.63
CA THR A 134 3.08 2.44 18.96
C THR A 134 1.97 3.23 18.29
N LYS A 135 1.88 4.53 18.58
CA LYS A 135 0.82 5.41 18.09
C LYS A 135 1.32 6.34 17.00
N TYR A 136 0.59 6.39 15.90
CA TYR A 136 0.81 7.28 14.77
C TYR A 136 -0.34 8.26 14.66
N SER A 137 -0.04 9.55 14.51
CA SER A 137 -1.04 10.62 14.38
C SER A 137 -0.91 11.29 13.01
N PHE A 138 -2.05 11.43 12.33
CA PHE A 138 -2.16 12.04 11.00
C PHE A 138 -3.11 13.23 11.10
N SER A 139 -2.70 14.40 10.65
CA SER A 139 -3.44 15.63 10.89
C SER A 139 -4.06 16.21 9.64
N SER A 140 -5.25 16.77 9.78
CA SER A 140 -5.92 17.60 8.79
C SER A 140 -5.16 18.89 8.44
N GLN A 141 -4.12 19.25 9.20
CA GLN A 141 -3.23 20.37 8.89
C GLN A 141 -2.37 20.10 7.64
N TYR A 142 -2.03 18.84 7.39
CA TYR A 142 -1.17 18.43 6.28
C TYR A 142 -1.88 17.39 5.41
N VAL A 143 -2.83 17.90 4.60
CA VAL A 143 -3.61 17.05 3.68
C VAL A 143 -3.26 17.34 2.23
N ASP A 144 -3.07 16.29 1.48
CA ASP A 144 -2.91 16.39 0.04
C ASP A 144 -4.29 16.31 -0.64
N TRP A 145 -4.48 17.07 -1.72
CA TRP A 145 -5.69 17.05 -2.52
C TRP A 145 -5.39 17.39 -3.98
N VAL A 146 -6.32 16.97 -4.85
CA VAL A 146 -6.32 17.32 -6.27
C VAL A 146 -7.62 18.04 -6.59
N ARG A 147 -7.53 19.20 -7.21
CA ARG A 147 -8.69 19.99 -7.65
C ARG A 147 -8.69 20.13 -9.17
N ASP A 148 -9.78 19.77 -9.80
CA ASP A 148 -10.06 20.20 -11.17
C ASP A 148 -10.26 21.72 -11.16
N PHE A 149 -9.55 22.43 -12.03
CA PHE A 149 -9.61 23.90 -12.14
C PHE A 149 -11.04 24.44 -12.35
N ASN A 150 -11.88 23.64 -12.98
CA ASN A 150 -13.27 24.00 -13.27
C ASN A 150 -14.28 23.48 -12.23
N ALA A 151 -13.84 22.71 -11.22
CA ALA A 151 -14.75 22.22 -10.19
C ALA A 151 -15.16 23.36 -9.24
N MET A 152 -16.48 23.51 -9.06
CA MET A 152 -17.06 24.51 -8.13
C MET A 152 -16.97 24.04 -6.67
N GLU A 153 -16.82 22.75 -6.43
CA GLU A 153 -16.74 22.15 -5.08
C GLU A 153 -15.32 22.24 -4.52
N ALA A 154 -15.22 22.36 -3.21
CA ALA A 154 -13.94 22.27 -2.51
C ALA A 154 -13.32 20.88 -2.74
N PRO A 155 -12.01 20.79 -2.98
CA PRO A 155 -11.37 19.50 -3.19
C PRO A 155 -11.43 18.66 -1.93
N ALA A 156 -11.74 17.37 -2.09
CA ALA A 156 -11.69 16.41 -1.00
C ALA A 156 -10.24 15.99 -0.70
N PRO A 157 -9.86 15.84 0.59
CA PRO A 157 -8.55 15.33 0.95
C PRO A 157 -8.34 13.90 0.39
N THR A 158 -7.17 13.65 -0.20
CA THR A 158 -6.77 12.34 -0.73
C THR A 158 -5.68 11.67 0.10
N ALA A 159 -4.92 12.44 0.90
CA ALA A 159 -3.96 11.88 1.85
C ALA A 159 -3.76 12.81 3.06
N TRP A 160 -3.44 12.21 4.21
CA TRP A 160 -3.10 12.85 5.48
C TRP A 160 -1.69 12.44 5.88
N LYS A 161 -0.83 13.41 6.15
CA LYS A 161 0.56 13.15 6.51
C LYS A 161 0.71 12.84 8.00
N CYS A 162 1.66 11.96 8.33
CA CYS A 162 2.00 11.61 9.71
C CYS A 162 2.69 12.79 10.39
N THR A 163 2.14 13.27 11.51
CA THR A 163 2.72 14.39 12.27
C THR A 163 3.48 13.94 13.50
N ARG A 164 3.18 12.75 14.03
CA ARG A 164 3.78 12.26 15.26
C ARG A 164 3.75 10.74 15.32
N ILE A 165 4.85 10.15 15.76
CA ILE A 165 4.94 8.77 16.22
C ILE A 165 5.25 8.84 17.70
N GLU A 166 4.56 8.05 18.51
CA GLU A 166 4.71 8.03 19.97
C GLU A 166 4.89 6.59 20.43
N SER A 167 5.87 6.36 21.32
CA SER A 167 6.08 5.04 21.92
C SER A 167 4.84 4.59 22.70
N ALA A 168 4.69 3.29 22.88
CA ALA A 168 3.55 2.70 23.59
C ALA A 168 3.38 3.26 25.02
N ASP A 169 4.48 3.57 25.70
CA ASP A 169 4.48 4.14 27.04
C ASP A 169 4.33 5.69 27.04
N GLY A 170 4.39 6.33 25.89
CA GLY A 170 4.34 7.78 25.72
C GLY A 170 5.60 8.52 26.18
N SER A 171 6.69 7.80 26.48
CA SER A 171 7.94 8.39 26.98
C SER A 171 8.78 9.00 25.86
N ASP A 172 8.64 8.53 24.62
CA ASP A 172 9.39 9.00 23.47
C ASP A 172 8.48 9.33 22.27
N ALA A 173 8.90 10.30 21.46
CA ALA A 173 8.17 10.67 20.27
C ALA A 173 9.08 11.20 19.15
N ILE A 174 8.64 10.95 17.93
CA ILE A 174 9.18 11.55 16.70
C ILE A 174 8.11 12.46 16.12
N THR A 175 8.46 13.71 15.80
CA THR A 175 7.55 14.67 15.21
C THR A 175 7.97 15.06 13.80
N PHE A 176 6.99 15.36 12.95
CA PHE A 176 7.18 15.70 11.55
C PHE A 176 6.53 17.05 11.26
N SER A 177 7.23 17.91 10.55
CA SER A 177 6.69 19.11 9.94
C SER A 177 6.82 19.06 8.43
N TYR A 178 5.95 19.79 7.73
CA TYR A 178 5.84 19.73 6.29
C TYR A 178 5.75 21.12 5.67
N LEU A 179 6.24 21.24 4.44
CA LEU A 179 6.08 22.40 3.58
C LEU A 179 4.98 22.12 2.55
N PRO A 180 3.98 23.01 2.41
CA PRO A 180 2.95 22.89 1.39
C PRO A 180 3.49 23.35 0.04
N TYR A 181 3.10 22.64 -1.01
CA TYR A 181 3.36 23.02 -2.40
C TYR A 181 2.11 22.89 -3.23
N GLU A 182 1.85 23.89 -4.06
CA GLU A 182 0.81 23.85 -5.06
C GLU A 182 1.43 23.86 -6.45
N SER A 183 0.96 22.97 -7.29
CA SER A 183 1.36 22.88 -8.68
C SER A 183 0.13 22.71 -9.57
N ASN A 184 0.10 23.46 -10.66
CA ASN A 184 -0.90 23.27 -11.70
C ASN A 184 -0.42 22.18 -12.65
N LEU A 185 -1.15 21.08 -12.67
CA LEU A 185 -0.88 19.95 -13.52
C LEU A 185 -1.72 20.04 -14.79
N VAL A 186 -1.06 20.16 -15.91
CA VAL A 186 -1.72 19.95 -17.21
C VAL A 186 -1.73 18.45 -17.47
N ARG A 187 -2.85 17.80 -17.29
CA ARG A 187 -3.05 16.39 -17.60
C ARG A 187 -3.68 16.27 -18.97
N GLN A 188 -3.09 15.47 -19.84
CA GLN A 188 -3.77 15.01 -21.04
C GLN A 188 -4.69 13.88 -20.60
N LEU A 189 -6.00 14.09 -20.70
CA LEU A 189 -6.98 13.06 -20.42
C LEU A 189 -7.33 12.36 -21.72
N GLU A 190 -7.30 11.05 -21.67
CA GLU A 190 -7.98 10.23 -22.65
C GLU A 190 -9.48 10.30 -22.35
N GLY A 191 -10.30 10.56 -23.37
CA GLY A 191 -11.73 10.72 -23.20
C GLY A 191 -12.50 9.42 -23.30
N SER A 192 -13.75 9.43 -22.87
CA SER A 192 -14.74 8.38 -23.20
C SER A 192 -15.46 8.74 -24.49
N HIS A 193 -15.98 7.73 -25.16
CA HIS A 193 -16.73 7.87 -26.39
C HIS A 193 -18.14 7.31 -26.22
N ASP A 194 -19.15 8.12 -26.48
CA ASP A 194 -20.55 7.73 -26.49
C ASP A 194 -21.03 7.41 -27.90
N LEU A 195 -21.57 6.21 -28.04
CA LEU A 195 -22.18 5.75 -29.30
C LEU A 195 -23.68 5.52 -29.08
N TYR A 196 -24.48 6.17 -29.88
CA TYR A 196 -25.92 5.96 -29.92
C TYR A 196 -26.27 4.89 -30.95
N ASP A 197 -26.58 3.71 -30.47
CA ASP A 197 -26.82 2.53 -31.32
C ASP A 197 -28.13 2.61 -32.02
N ASP A 198 -29.15 3.23 -31.37
CA ASP A 198 -30.53 3.05 -31.77
C ASP A 198 -31.35 4.27 -31.38
N ALA A 199 -32.19 4.73 -32.31
CA ALA A 199 -33.10 5.84 -32.08
C ALA A 199 -34.50 5.50 -32.60
N GLU A 200 -35.46 5.49 -31.68
CA GLU A 200 -36.87 5.29 -32.00
C GLU A 200 -37.69 6.55 -31.70
N ILE A 201 -38.47 7.03 -32.68
CA ILE A 201 -39.38 8.15 -32.50
C ILE A 201 -40.81 7.64 -32.62
N SER A 202 -41.64 7.89 -31.61
CA SER A 202 -43.09 7.70 -31.70
C SER A 202 -43.81 9.04 -31.61
N GLY A 203 -44.79 9.24 -32.49
CA GLY A 203 -45.57 10.46 -32.62
C GLY A 203 -45.05 11.41 -33.71
N SER A 204 -45.73 12.56 -33.90
CA SER A 204 -45.28 13.61 -34.80
C SER A 204 -44.21 14.42 -34.10
N GLY A 205 -42.95 14.12 -34.37
CA GLY A 205 -41.81 14.73 -33.68
C GLY A 205 -41.80 16.24 -33.71
N SER A 206 -41.47 16.87 -32.60
CA SER A 206 -41.12 18.29 -32.52
C SER A 206 -39.81 18.56 -33.26
N SER A 207 -39.59 19.83 -33.64
CA SER A 207 -38.27 20.24 -34.15
C SER A 207 -37.09 19.91 -33.22
N MET A 208 -37.36 19.76 -31.96
CA MET A 208 -36.34 19.38 -30.96
C MET A 208 -36.03 17.89 -30.97
N PHE A 209 -37.04 17.01 -31.17
CA PHE A 209 -36.78 15.59 -31.40
C PHE A 209 -35.98 15.35 -32.66
N GLU A 210 -36.35 16.06 -33.75
CA GLU A 210 -35.53 15.98 -34.95
C GLU A 210 -34.12 16.50 -34.76
N SER A 211 -33.93 17.54 -33.93
CA SER A 211 -32.60 18.04 -33.56
C SER A 211 -31.84 17.04 -32.74
N LEU A 212 -32.46 16.45 -31.70
CA LEU A 212 -31.85 15.40 -30.88
C LEU A 212 -31.54 14.12 -31.66
N ALA A 213 -32.44 13.72 -32.58
CA ALA A 213 -32.26 12.56 -33.45
C ALA A 213 -31.22 12.79 -34.56
N ARG A 214 -31.02 14.04 -34.96
CA ARG A 214 -30.01 14.46 -35.94
C ARG A 214 -28.74 14.99 -35.30
N ALA A 215 -28.73 15.24 -33.97
CA ALA A 215 -27.52 15.61 -33.26
C ALA A 215 -26.45 14.56 -33.56
N PRO A 216 -25.20 14.99 -33.68
CA PRO A 216 -24.10 14.04 -33.83
C PRO A 216 -24.23 13.00 -32.74
N ARG A 217 -24.39 11.74 -33.16
CA ARG A 217 -24.71 10.63 -32.25
C ARG A 217 -23.49 10.14 -31.49
N GLN A 218 -22.48 10.99 -31.36
CA GLN A 218 -21.21 10.67 -30.74
C GLN A 218 -20.78 11.86 -29.91
N GLU A 219 -20.83 11.70 -28.61
CA GLU A 219 -20.32 12.68 -27.68
C GLU A 219 -19.11 12.08 -26.97
N LEU A 220 -18.00 12.79 -27.00
CA LEU A 220 -16.87 12.49 -26.19
C LEU A 220 -17.05 13.16 -24.84
N HIS A 221 -17.27 12.36 -23.81
CA HIS A 221 -17.29 12.82 -22.44
C HIS A 221 -15.88 12.84 -21.86
N TYR A 222 -15.22 13.97 -22.02
CA TYR A 222 -14.13 14.31 -21.14
C TYR A 222 -14.72 15.00 -19.93
N GLY A 223 -14.82 14.53 -18.81
CA GLY A 223 -15.23 15.28 -17.65
C GLY A 223 -15.81 16.70 -17.80
N MET A 224 -15.98 17.21 -19.02
CA MET A 224 -16.61 18.48 -19.44
C MET A 224 -16.93 18.50 -20.92
N ASN A 225 -18.18 18.84 -21.23
CA ASN A 225 -18.83 19.23 -22.50
C ASN A 225 -17.91 19.58 -23.67
N THR A 226 -17.54 18.62 -24.47
CA THR A 226 -17.12 18.83 -25.86
C THR A 226 -17.72 17.73 -26.69
N SER A 227 -18.66 18.13 -27.57
CA SER A 227 -19.20 17.29 -28.63
C SER A 227 -18.15 17.11 -29.73
N CYS A 228 -17.90 15.89 -30.13
CA CYS A 228 -17.13 15.57 -31.32
C CYS A 228 -17.91 14.67 -32.23
N ASP A 229 -17.97 15.03 -33.51
CA ASP A 229 -18.57 14.21 -34.55
C ASP A 229 -17.61 13.08 -34.94
N TYR A 230 -17.93 11.86 -34.58
CA TYR A 230 -17.28 10.69 -35.20
C TYR A 230 -17.84 10.49 -36.58
N PHE A 231 -16.97 10.45 -37.57
CA PHE A 231 -17.35 10.13 -38.92
C PHE A 231 -17.24 8.63 -39.16
N LEU A 232 -18.36 7.98 -39.46
CA LEU A 232 -18.33 6.71 -40.16
C LEU A 232 -17.59 6.94 -41.46
N ARG A 233 -16.38 6.41 -41.63
CA ARG A 233 -15.69 6.47 -42.92
C ARG A 233 -16.31 5.43 -43.85
N GLY A 234 -17.12 5.89 -44.79
CA GLY A 234 -17.70 5.05 -45.83
C GLY A 234 -16.72 4.48 -46.86
N ASP A 235 -15.43 4.68 -46.71
CA ASP A 235 -14.44 4.29 -47.71
C ASP A 235 -13.70 2.95 -47.39
N ASN A 236 -13.94 2.37 -46.24
CA ASN A 236 -13.43 1.06 -45.89
C ASN A 236 -14.59 0.05 -45.72
N GLU A 237 -15.21 -0.31 -46.81
CA GLU A 237 -16.08 -1.51 -46.86
C GLU A 237 -15.21 -2.73 -46.58
N ILE A 238 -15.35 -3.32 -45.40
CA ILE A 238 -14.87 -4.69 -45.19
C ILE A 238 -15.84 -5.60 -45.91
N ALA A 239 -15.36 -6.55 -46.71
CA ALA A 239 -16.16 -7.56 -47.36
C ALA A 239 -17.18 -8.14 -46.36
N ASP A 240 -18.43 -8.27 -46.75
CA ASP A 240 -19.59 -8.76 -45.99
C ASP A 240 -20.37 -7.71 -45.13
N GLY A 241 -20.32 -6.42 -45.49
CA GLY A 241 -21.17 -5.39 -44.87
C GLY A 241 -20.70 -4.89 -43.49
N TRP A 242 -19.45 -5.11 -43.14
CA TRP A 242 -18.82 -4.53 -41.95
C TRP A 242 -18.27 -3.13 -42.27
N GLU A 243 -18.66 -2.15 -41.50
CA GLU A 243 -18.04 -0.82 -41.49
C GLU A 243 -17.15 -0.67 -40.28
N MET A 244 -15.92 -0.23 -40.47
CA MET A 244 -15.02 0.09 -39.35
C MET A 244 -15.19 1.54 -38.94
N GLU A 245 -15.66 1.75 -37.73
CA GLU A 245 -15.69 3.06 -37.11
C GLU A 245 -14.30 3.30 -36.54
N THR A 246 -13.52 4.16 -37.21
CA THR A 246 -12.19 4.53 -36.75
C THR A 246 -12.27 5.80 -35.94
N ALA A 247 -11.39 5.93 -34.94
CA ALA A 247 -11.22 7.21 -34.29
C ALA A 247 -10.90 8.32 -35.32
N PRO A 248 -11.33 9.57 -35.07
CA PRO A 248 -11.19 10.68 -36.02
C PRO A 248 -9.74 10.92 -36.49
N GLU A 249 -9.58 11.52 -37.66
CA GLU A 249 -8.28 11.84 -38.25
C GLU A 249 -7.44 12.79 -37.38
N GLN A 250 -6.12 12.83 -37.64
CA GLN A 250 -5.14 13.54 -36.81
C GLN A 250 -5.44 15.04 -36.57
N ASP A 251 -6.07 15.74 -37.50
CA ASP A 251 -6.40 17.16 -37.33
C ASP A 251 -7.53 17.42 -36.35
N GLU A 252 -8.41 16.45 -36.18
CA GLU A 252 -9.49 16.50 -35.17
C GLU A 252 -9.00 15.95 -33.83
N SER A 253 -7.98 15.11 -33.81
CA SER A 253 -7.41 14.52 -32.58
C SER A 253 -6.81 15.55 -31.62
N ALA A 254 -6.40 16.72 -32.12
CA ALA A 254 -5.96 17.82 -31.25
C ALA A 254 -7.09 18.34 -30.34
N GLN A 255 -8.34 18.10 -30.71
CA GLN A 255 -9.51 18.44 -29.90
C GLN A 255 -9.80 17.39 -28.83
N PHE A 256 -9.34 16.15 -29.00
CA PHE A 256 -9.55 15.04 -28.07
C PHE A 256 -8.54 15.01 -26.92
N ALA A 257 -7.35 15.52 -27.15
CA ALA A 257 -6.37 15.68 -26.10
C ALA A 257 -6.66 16.94 -25.29
N ARG A 258 -7.72 16.92 -24.47
CA ARG A 258 -8.00 18.07 -23.61
C ARG A 258 -6.97 18.13 -22.50
N LYS A 259 -6.27 19.25 -22.45
CA LYS A 259 -5.43 19.60 -21.32
C LYS A 259 -6.33 20.00 -20.16
N VAL A 260 -6.56 19.10 -19.21
CA VAL A 260 -7.21 19.46 -17.95
C VAL A 260 -6.15 20.03 -17.01
N LEU A 261 -6.40 21.25 -16.57
CA LEU A 261 -5.58 21.89 -15.57
C LEU A 261 -6.07 21.45 -14.19
N ASN A 262 -5.36 20.56 -13.55
CA ASN A 262 -5.58 20.19 -12.16
C ASN A 262 -4.62 20.97 -11.26
N THR A 263 -5.11 21.51 -10.17
CA THR A 263 -4.26 22.00 -9.09
C THR A 263 -4.02 20.85 -8.13
N ILE A 264 -2.75 20.51 -7.92
CA ILE A 264 -2.33 19.52 -6.95
C ILE A 264 -1.73 20.25 -5.76
N HIS A 265 -2.25 19.97 -4.58
CA HIS A 265 -1.69 20.42 -3.32
C HIS A 265 -1.08 19.24 -2.60
N THR A 266 0.22 19.31 -2.31
CA THR A 266 0.97 18.23 -1.65
C THR A 266 1.87 18.81 -0.58
N HIS A 267 2.17 17.96 0.42
CA HIS A 267 3.06 18.29 1.51
C HIS A 267 4.33 17.45 1.45
N TYR A 268 5.48 18.11 1.55
CA TYR A 268 6.80 17.48 1.60
C TYR A 268 7.42 17.67 2.97
N ILE A 269 8.09 16.63 3.50
CA ILE A 269 8.71 16.67 4.82
C ILE A 269 9.71 17.82 4.88
N ASP A 270 9.53 18.72 5.82
CA ASP A 270 10.47 19.81 6.12
C ASP A 270 11.49 19.34 7.16
N ARG A 271 11.00 18.86 8.31
CA ARG A 271 11.83 18.48 9.43
C ARG A 271 11.26 17.28 10.17
N ILE A 272 12.16 16.44 10.65
CA ILE A 272 11.87 15.36 11.59
C ILE A 272 12.65 15.65 12.87
N GLU A 273 11.96 15.70 14.00
CA GLU A 273 12.58 15.85 15.31
C GLU A 273 12.39 14.57 16.12
N PHE A 274 13.46 14.16 16.78
CA PHE A 274 13.48 12.99 17.65
C PHE A 274 14.36 13.29 18.88
N ARG A 275 14.28 12.48 19.90
CA ARG A 275 14.98 12.72 21.17
C ARG A 275 16.48 12.97 21.00
N GLY A 276 17.14 12.32 20.05
CA GLY A 276 18.59 12.43 19.80
C GLY A 276 19.03 13.59 18.89
N GLY A 277 18.10 14.31 18.25
CA GLY A 277 18.45 15.37 17.29
C GLY A 277 17.36 15.66 16.29
N SER A 278 17.72 16.07 15.09
CA SER A 278 16.78 16.35 14.02
C SER A 278 17.34 16.12 12.62
N LEU A 279 16.43 15.92 11.66
CA LEU A 279 16.71 15.87 10.23
C LEU A 279 16.04 17.08 9.58
N GLN A 280 16.78 17.82 8.77
CA GLN A 280 16.26 18.92 7.94
C GLN A 280 16.31 18.50 6.49
N PHE A 281 15.17 18.61 5.77
CA PHE A 281 15.05 18.32 4.36
C PHE A 281 15.13 19.61 3.57
N VAL A 282 16.04 19.69 2.61
CA VAL A 282 16.31 20.92 1.85
C VAL A 282 15.95 20.70 0.39
N TYR A 283 15.09 21.57 -0.10
CA TYR A 283 14.54 21.51 -1.44
C TYR A 283 14.99 22.70 -2.27
N GLU A 284 15.29 22.44 -3.53
CA GLU A 284 15.42 23.48 -4.55
C GLU A 284 14.12 23.63 -5.32
N GLN A 285 13.78 24.88 -5.65
CA GLN A 285 12.65 25.17 -6.52
C GLN A 285 13.18 25.35 -7.95
N TYR A 286 12.66 24.56 -8.87
CA TYR A 286 12.94 24.78 -10.28
C TYR A 286 12.05 25.92 -10.80
N ASN A 287 12.70 27.01 -11.26
CA ASN A 287 12.00 28.12 -11.90
C ASN A 287 12.05 27.92 -13.42
N SER A 288 10.99 27.38 -14.01
CA SER A 288 10.83 27.51 -15.46
C SER A 288 10.26 28.90 -15.78
N ASN A 289 10.85 29.59 -16.74
CA ASN A 289 10.44 30.96 -17.14
C ASN A 289 9.06 31.01 -17.83
N ARG A 290 8.34 29.90 -17.95
CA ARG A 290 7.11 29.79 -18.79
C ARG A 290 5.83 29.45 -18.07
N THR A 291 5.84 28.84 -16.91
CA THR A 291 4.59 28.52 -16.17
C THR A 291 4.84 28.28 -14.68
N ALA A 292 3.77 28.45 -13.87
CA ALA A 292 3.80 28.41 -12.42
C ALA A 292 3.95 26.99 -11.80
N ILE A 293 4.55 26.04 -12.52
CA ILE A 293 4.77 24.68 -11.97
C ILE A 293 6.07 24.67 -11.19
N ARG A 294 5.94 24.82 -9.88
CA ARG A 294 7.04 24.76 -8.93
C ARG A 294 6.97 23.42 -8.21
N ARG A 295 7.74 22.43 -8.65
CA ARG A 295 7.89 21.20 -7.87
C ARG A 295 9.20 21.22 -7.10
N PRO A 296 9.16 20.89 -5.81
CA PRO A 296 10.38 20.86 -5.01
C PRO A 296 11.22 19.63 -5.39
N ILE A 297 12.52 19.84 -5.49
CA ILE A 297 13.52 18.79 -5.69
C ILE A 297 14.28 18.64 -4.39
N LEU A 298 14.22 17.46 -3.77
CA LEU A 298 15.01 17.18 -2.58
C LEU A 298 16.48 17.08 -2.98
N THR A 299 17.30 18.03 -2.54
CA THR A 299 18.73 18.08 -2.88
C THR A 299 19.62 17.57 -1.79
N ARG A 300 19.21 17.74 -0.50
CA ARG A 300 19.99 17.23 0.63
C ARG A 300 19.14 17.01 1.87
N ILE A 301 19.64 16.15 2.73
CA ILE A 301 19.13 15.92 4.08
C ILE A 301 20.29 16.19 5.05
N GLU A 302 20.06 17.06 6.01
CA GLU A 302 21.03 17.47 7.04
C GLU A 302 20.64 16.86 8.38
N VAL A 303 21.60 16.24 9.06
CA VAL A 303 21.40 15.55 10.35
C VAL A 303 22.06 16.39 11.44
N TYR A 304 21.26 16.87 12.38
CA TYR A 304 21.70 17.68 13.50
C TYR A 304 21.57 16.93 14.81
N ASP A 305 22.54 17.07 15.68
CA ASP A 305 22.49 16.51 17.02
C ASP A 305 21.67 17.37 17.98
N LEU A 306 21.61 16.97 19.26
CA LEU A 306 20.93 17.70 20.34
C LEU A 306 21.44 19.12 20.57
N GLN A 307 22.67 19.42 20.18
CA GLN A 307 23.30 20.74 20.30
C GLN A 307 23.06 21.61 19.06
N GLY A 308 22.40 21.07 18.05
CA GLY A 308 22.23 21.74 16.76
C GLY A 308 23.50 21.71 15.88
N VAL A 309 24.46 20.84 16.19
CA VAL A 309 25.66 20.67 15.38
C VAL A 309 25.34 19.75 14.21
N LEU A 310 25.67 20.19 12.99
CA LEU A 310 25.54 19.36 11.79
C LEU A 310 26.54 18.20 11.87
N ARG A 311 26.02 16.97 11.89
CA ARG A 311 26.79 15.75 12.02
C ARG A 311 26.95 14.99 10.71
N LYS A 312 25.95 15.07 9.83
CA LYS A 312 25.96 14.35 8.57
C LYS A 312 25.17 15.11 7.51
N THR A 313 25.65 15.05 6.25
CA THR A 313 24.95 15.57 5.09
C THR A 313 24.76 14.46 4.07
N ILE A 314 23.54 14.29 3.60
CA ILE A 314 23.17 13.35 2.55
C ILE A 314 22.75 14.17 1.33
N LEU A 315 23.50 14.10 0.23
CA LEU A 315 23.24 14.83 -1.00
C LEU A 315 22.53 13.91 -2.00
N LEU A 316 21.46 14.41 -2.61
CA LEU A 316 20.73 13.75 -3.68
C LEU A 316 20.95 14.53 -4.98
N THR A 317 21.65 13.93 -5.94
CA THR A 317 21.85 14.53 -7.26
C THR A 317 20.80 13.97 -8.20
N GLN A 318 19.92 14.84 -8.70
CA GLN A 318 18.85 14.47 -9.63
C GLN A 318 19.08 15.13 -10.99
N SER A 319 18.73 14.45 -12.07
CA SER A 319 18.67 15.01 -13.42
C SER A 319 17.23 15.06 -13.91
N ILE A 320 16.98 15.99 -14.83
CA ILE A 320 15.70 16.15 -15.51
C ILE A 320 15.94 15.78 -16.98
N ASP A 321 15.14 14.87 -17.48
CA ASP A 321 15.20 14.48 -18.89
C ASP A 321 14.25 15.37 -19.70
N THR A 322 14.83 16.38 -20.36
CA THR A 322 14.07 17.33 -21.19
C THR A 322 14.01 16.90 -22.68
N GLY A 323 14.72 15.84 -23.07
CA GLY A 323 14.87 15.46 -24.48
C GLY A 323 13.66 14.74 -25.08
N TYR A 324 12.74 14.27 -24.25
CA TYR A 324 11.66 13.36 -24.65
C TYR A 324 10.25 13.89 -24.36
N TYR A 325 10.12 14.91 -23.54
CA TYR A 325 8.81 15.50 -23.25
C TYR A 325 8.59 16.71 -24.14
N LEU A 326 7.45 16.75 -24.81
CA LEU A 326 7.02 17.88 -25.65
C LEU A 326 6.96 19.22 -24.90
N ASP A 327 6.96 19.17 -23.57
CA ASP A 327 6.90 20.31 -22.69
C ASP A 327 7.88 20.11 -21.50
N GLU A 328 8.69 21.12 -21.20
CA GLU A 328 9.59 21.13 -20.02
C GLU A 328 8.85 20.86 -18.70
N ASN A 329 7.57 21.23 -18.60
CA ASN A 329 6.75 20.99 -17.42
C ASN A 329 6.43 19.52 -17.24
N LEU A 330 6.17 18.78 -18.30
CA LEU A 330 5.96 17.33 -18.25
C LEU A 330 7.26 16.62 -17.88
N ALA A 331 8.39 17.05 -18.42
CA ALA A 331 9.70 16.53 -18.03
C ALA A 331 9.98 16.70 -16.54
N MET A 332 9.66 17.87 -15.98
CA MET A 332 9.79 18.14 -14.54
C MET A 332 8.91 17.25 -13.67
N MET A 333 7.76 16.85 -14.15
CA MET A 333 6.78 16.10 -13.38
C MET A 333 7.06 14.60 -13.39
N TYR A 334 7.46 14.07 -14.53
CA TYR A 334 7.60 12.63 -14.78
C TYR A 334 9.03 12.18 -15.02
N GLY A 335 9.88 13.06 -15.51
CA GLY A 335 11.23 12.78 -16.02
C GLY A 335 12.36 13.11 -15.07
N ARG A 336 12.16 13.13 -13.74
CA ARG A 336 13.24 13.35 -12.76
C ARG A 336 13.81 12.03 -12.28
N TYR A 337 15.13 11.92 -12.30
CA TYR A 337 15.86 10.70 -11.94
C TYR A 337 16.93 10.98 -10.91
N LEU A 338 17.04 10.13 -9.90
CA LEU A 338 18.12 10.18 -8.92
C LEU A 338 19.38 9.55 -9.54
N ASN A 339 20.40 10.35 -9.84
CA ASN A 339 21.64 9.89 -10.45
C ASN A 339 22.72 9.53 -9.43
N ALA A 340 22.72 10.22 -8.28
CA ALA A 340 23.65 9.90 -7.22
C ALA A 340 23.08 10.22 -5.83
N LEU A 341 23.50 9.43 -4.88
CA LEU A 341 23.34 9.65 -3.45
C LEU A 341 24.74 9.73 -2.84
N THR A 342 25.05 10.85 -2.18
CA THR A 342 26.32 11.01 -1.50
C THR A 342 26.08 11.18 -0.01
N ILE A 343 26.61 10.28 0.81
CA ILE A 343 26.57 10.32 2.26
C ILE A 343 27.97 10.67 2.72
N ASP A 344 28.19 11.92 3.10
CA ASP A 344 29.51 12.49 3.38
C ASP A 344 30.47 12.34 2.17
N VAL A 345 31.36 11.33 2.17
CA VAL A 345 32.27 11.01 1.05
C VAL A 345 31.85 9.75 0.30
N GLN A 346 30.87 9.02 0.79
CA GLN A 346 30.42 7.77 0.20
C GLN A 346 29.42 8.07 -0.90
N ARG A 347 29.77 7.82 -2.15
CA ARG A 347 28.94 8.10 -3.31
C ARG A 347 28.41 6.82 -3.93
N TYR A 348 27.09 6.73 -4.00
CA TYR A 348 26.34 5.75 -4.79
C TYR A 348 25.95 6.41 -6.11
N ARG A 349 26.05 5.69 -7.24
CA ARG A 349 25.58 6.16 -8.55
C ARG A 349 24.48 5.24 -9.05
N PHE A 350 23.53 5.83 -9.75
CA PHE A 350 22.37 5.13 -10.32
C PHE A 350 22.31 5.39 -11.80
N GLU A 351 22.29 4.33 -12.62
CA GLU A 351 22.20 4.42 -14.05
C GLU A 351 20.90 3.81 -14.54
N TYR A 352 20.29 4.46 -15.53
CA TYR A 352 18.98 4.09 -16.05
C TYR A 352 19.07 3.81 -17.54
N GLY A 353 18.19 2.93 -18.05
CA GLY A 353 18.04 2.66 -19.47
C GLY A 353 17.63 3.89 -20.25
N ALA A 354 18.02 3.93 -21.54
CA ALA A 354 17.56 4.97 -22.44
C ALA A 354 16.04 4.91 -22.61
N MET A 355 15.40 6.06 -22.65
CA MET A 355 14.00 6.19 -22.91
C MET A 355 13.78 6.70 -24.33
N HIS A 356 12.93 6.03 -25.10
CA HIS A 356 12.44 6.51 -26.37
C HIS A 356 10.94 6.81 -26.19
N TYR A 357 10.58 8.08 -26.09
CA TYR A 357 9.21 8.52 -26.20
C TYR A 357 8.91 8.96 -27.64
N GLY A 358 8.14 8.13 -28.36
CA GLY A 358 7.18 8.67 -29.30
C GLY A 358 5.86 8.85 -28.52
N ASP A 359 4.85 9.51 -29.05
CA ASP A 359 3.59 9.79 -28.42
C ASP A 359 3.13 8.67 -27.47
N SER A 360 3.15 8.97 -26.15
CA SER A 360 2.98 7.96 -25.13
C SER A 360 1.50 7.71 -24.92
N PHE A 361 1.05 6.52 -25.28
CA PHE A 361 -0.28 6.02 -24.95
C PHE A 361 -0.20 5.07 -23.76
N SER A 362 -1.31 4.90 -23.03
CA SER A 362 -1.41 3.85 -22.03
C SER A 362 -1.94 2.56 -22.65
N ASP A 363 -1.44 1.42 -22.16
CA ASP A 363 -2.10 0.15 -22.40
C ASP A 363 -3.38 0.04 -21.54
N PHE A 364 -4.13 -1.06 -21.71
CA PHE A 364 -5.35 -1.33 -20.92
C PHE A 364 -5.15 -1.23 -19.40
N TRP A 365 -3.97 -1.50 -18.91
CA TRP A 365 -3.60 -1.50 -17.50
C TRP A 365 -2.99 -0.16 -17.03
N GLY A 366 -2.88 0.83 -17.92
CA GLY A 366 -2.36 2.16 -17.61
C GLY A 366 -0.85 2.31 -17.70
N HIS A 367 -0.14 1.33 -18.27
CA HIS A 367 1.31 1.40 -18.49
C HIS A 367 1.65 2.08 -19.80
N ALA A 368 2.77 2.79 -19.83
CA ALA A 368 3.25 3.50 -21.01
C ALA A 368 3.55 2.55 -22.17
N ARG A 369 3.03 2.86 -23.35
CA ARG A 369 3.21 2.09 -24.58
C ARG A 369 3.73 2.98 -25.70
N MET A 370 4.65 2.45 -26.55
CA MET A 370 5.00 3.08 -27.82
C MET A 370 4.06 2.61 -28.95
N GLY A 371 3.54 3.52 -29.71
CA GLY A 371 2.79 3.22 -30.91
C GLY A 371 2.39 4.49 -31.62
N SER A 372 2.55 4.53 -32.93
CA SER A 372 2.37 5.75 -33.71
C SER A 372 0.91 6.17 -33.95
N TYR A 373 -0.09 5.36 -33.57
CA TYR A 373 -1.49 5.63 -33.95
C TYR A 373 -2.56 5.08 -33.02
N ASP A 374 -2.23 4.67 -31.79
CA ASP A 374 -3.24 4.08 -30.92
C ASP A 374 -3.73 5.10 -29.89
N ARG A 375 -4.97 5.55 -30.02
CA ARG A 375 -5.53 6.71 -29.32
C ARG A 375 -6.22 6.36 -27.99
N GLY A 376 -5.97 5.18 -27.44
CA GLY A 376 -6.59 4.74 -26.19
C GLY A 376 -8.08 4.38 -26.33
N ILE A 377 -8.76 4.84 -27.37
CA ILE A 377 -10.13 4.47 -27.68
C ILE A 377 -10.13 3.34 -28.72
N PRO A 378 -10.81 2.23 -28.41
CA PRO A 378 -10.83 1.08 -29.33
C PRO A 378 -11.50 1.39 -30.65
N ALA A 379 -11.00 0.79 -31.72
CA ALA A 379 -11.68 0.75 -32.99
C ALA A 379 -12.91 -0.16 -32.88
N ILE A 380 -14.06 0.30 -33.36
CA ILE A 380 -15.30 -0.45 -33.34
C ILE A 380 -15.65 -0.83 -34.76
N ALA A 381 -15.85 -2.12 -35.01
CA ALA A 381 -16.38 -2.61 -36.28
C ALA A 381 -17.88 -2.90 -36.10
N ARG A 382 -18.70 -2.31 -36.97
CA ARG A 382 -20.15 -2.48 -36.93
C ARG A 382 -20.62 -3.17 -38.21
N HIS A 383 -21.49 -4.14 -38.10
CA HIS A 383 -22.10 -4.85 -39.22
C HIS A 383 -23.57 -4.50 -39.34
N TYR A 384 -24.02 -4.10 -40.54
CA TYR A 384 -25.39 -3.76 -40.84
C TYR A 384 -25.99 -4.83 -41.76
N THR A 385 -27.01 -5.53 -41.29
CA THR A 385 -27.64 -6.62 -42.07
C THR A 385 -28.70 -6.16 -43.08
N THR A 386 -29.36 -5.01 -42.83
CA THR A 386 -30.39 -4.52 -43.71
C THR A 386 -30.45 -3.00 -43.71
N ILE A 387 -30.44 -2.43 -44.90
CA ILE A 387 -30.54 -1.00 -45.12
C ILE A 387 -31.87 -0.75 -45.81
N GLU A 388 -32.92 -0.31 -45.06
CA GLU A 388 -34.20 0.09 -45.63
C GLU A 388 -34.37 1.62 -45.61
N LYS A 389 -34.75 2.20 -46.73
CA LYS A 389 -35.10 3.62 -46.81
C LYS A 389 -36.54 3.83 -46.35
N GLY A 390 -36.71 4.34 -45.12
CA GLY A 390 -38.01 4.55 -44.49
C GLY A 390 -38.10 5.83 -43.66
N SER A 391 -39.20 6.04 -42.92
CA SER A 391 -39.47 7.22 -42.10
C SER A 391 -38.82 7.20 -40.69
N SER A 392 -38.08 6.17 -40.35
CA SER A 392 -37.41 6.01 -39.03
C SER A 392 -36.08 6.74 -38.96
N PRO A 393 -35.53 6.96 -37.76
CA PRO A 393 -34.23 7.58 -37.59
C PRO A 393 -33.18 6.86 -38.43
N ARG A 394 -32.32 7.62 -39.04
CA ARG A 394 -31.35 7.17 -40.00
C ARG A 394 -30.00 7.62 -39.59
N ASP A 395 -29.01 6.83 -39.95
CA ASP A 395 -27.64 7.29 -39.88
C ASP A 395 -27.45 8.52 -40.80
N ARG A 396 -26.29 9.16 -40.76
CA ARG A 396 -25.97 10.31 -41.61
C ARG A 396 -25.96 9.98 -43.12
N HIS A 397 -25.91 8.70 -43.49
CA HIS A 397 -25.96 8.22 -44.85
C HIS A 397 -27.41 7.97 -45.31
N GLY A 398 -28.42 8.21 -44.45
CA GLY A 398 -29.83 8.04 -44.73
C GLY A 398 -30.32 6.60 -44.58
N ASN A 399 -29.55 5.72 -43.95
CA ASN A 399 -29.91 4.32 -43.71
C ASN A 399 -30.69 4.19 -42.40
N ARG A 400 -31.67 3.30 -42.36
CA ARG A 400 -32.44 3.01 -41.15
C ARG A 400 -31.58 2.18 -40.19
N LEU A 401 -31.47 2.60 -38.93
CA LEU A 401 -30.89 1.83 -37.88
C LEU A 401 -31.89 0.74 -37.46
N ILE A 402 -31.47 -0.50 -37.44
CA ILE A 402 -32.28 -1.66 -37.09
C ILE A 402 -31.98 -2.06 -35.67
N ASP A 403 -33.06 -2.36 -34.92
CA ASP A 403 -32.95 -2.89 -33.54
C ASP A 403 -32.53 -4.36 -33.61
N THR A 404 -31.22 -4.62 -33.71
CA THR A 404 -30.67 -5.96 -33.73
C THR A 404 -29.70 -6.11 -32.56
N PRO A 405 -29.62 -7.31 -31.91
CA PRO A 405 -28.68 -7.52 -30.82
C PRO A 405 -27.26 -7.23 -31.29
N LEU A 406 -26.56 -6.41 -30.55
CA LEU A 406 -25.16 -6.00 -30.82
C LEU A 406 -24.18 -7.16 -30.90
N SER A 407 -24.43 -8.26 -30.17
CA SER A 407 -23.64 -9.49 -30.21
C SER A 407 -23.48 -10.10 -31.58
N GLU A 408 -24.43 -9.82 -32.49
CA GLU A 408 -24.40 -10.32 -33.86
C GLU A 408 -23.73 -9.34 -34.85
N TYR A 409 -23.59 -8.06 -34.51
CA TYR A 409 -23.26 -7.01 -35.47
C TYR A 409 -22.13 -6.08 -35.09
N GLU A 410 -21.64 -6.15 -33.87
CA GLU A 410 -20.46 -5.41 -33.45
C GLU A 410 -19.30 -6.32 -33.14
N LYS A 411 -18.20 -6.12 -33.82
CA LYS A 411 -16.93 -6.71 -33.46
C LYS A 411 -16.03 -5.60 -32.90
N TYR A 412 -15.85 -5.64 -31.61
CA TYR A 412 -14.92 -4.80 -30.94
C TYR A 412 -13.50 -5.30 -31.24
N ILE A 413 -12.66 -4.46 -31.79
CA ILE A 413 -11.24 -4.73 -31.97
C ILE A 413 -10.53 -3.85 -30.93
N PRO A 414 -10.13 -4.41 -29.79
CA PRO A 414 -9.40 -3.63 -28.82
C PRO A 414 -8.09 -3.19 -29.44
N SER A 415 -7.85 -1.91 -29.46
CA SER A 415 -6.57 -1.34 -29.86
C SER A 415 -5.42 -1.83 -28.98
N TYR A 416 -5.74 -2.40 -27.82
CA TYR A 416 -4.82 -2.97 -26.84
C TYR A 416 -4.38 -4.40 -27.15
N TYR A 417 -5.12 -5.10 -28.04
CA TYR A 417 -4.91 -6.51 -28.36
C TYR A 417 -4.21 -6.69 -29.71
N THR A 418 -3.19 -5.91 -29.96
CA THR A 418 -2.32 -6.31 -31.06
C THR A 418 -1.49 -7.52 -30.60
N SER A 419 -1.60 -8.63 -31.33
CA SER A 419 -0.83 -9.86 -31.15
C SER A 419 0.69 -9.61 -31.19
N GLU A 420 1.09 -8.44 -31.57
CA GLU A 420 2.42 -7.91 -31.60
C GLU A 420 2.49 -6.73 -30.64
N ILE A 421 2.70 -7.00 -29.34
CA ILE A 421 3.45 -6.05 -28.55
C ILE A 421 4.81 -6.06 -29.20
N TYR A 422 5.00 -5.15 -30.15
CA TYR A 422 6.30 -4.96 -30.73
C TYR A 422 7.25 -4.68 -29.58
N LEU A 423 8.30 -5.47 -29.51
CA LEU A 423 9.41 -5.37 -28.57
C LEU A 423 10.13 -3.98 -28.59
N TYR A 424 9.60 -3.04 -29.33
CA TYR A 424 10.00 -1.63 -29.44
C TYR A 424 9.19 -0.72 -28.50
N THR A 425 8.65 -1.25 -27.44
CA THR A 425 7.96 -0.45 -26.43
C THR A 425 8.95 0.52 -25.80
N ALA A 426 8.52 1.76 -25.63
CA ALA A 426 9.25 2.72 -24.82
C ALA A 426 9.50 2.06 -23.47
N SER A 427 10.74 1.71 -23.26
CA SER A 427 11.14 1.26 -21.94
C SER A 427 11.23 2.50 -21.08
N PRO A 428 10.36 2.68 -20.07
CA PRO A 428 10.64 3.68 -19.07
C PRO A 428 12.06 3.46 -18.56
N LYS A 429 12.74 4.53 -18.14
CA LYS A 429 14.10 4.43 -17.63
C LYS A 429 14.15 3.48 -16.44
N LYS A 430 14.39 2.21 -16.68
CA LYS A 430 14.62 1.21 -15.64
C LYS A 430 15.92 1.52 -14.94
N LEU A 431 15.99 1.31 -13.65
CA LEU A 431 17.27 1.25 -12.96
C LEU A 431 18.04 0.04 -13.50
N LEU A 432 19.19 0.29 -14.11
CA LEU A 432 20.04 -0.74 -14.67
C LEU A 432 21.21 -1.07 -13.76
N THR A 433 21.80 -0.06 -13.12
CA THR A 433 23.04 -0.24 -12.36
C THR A 433 23.04 0.61 -11.10
N ILE A 434 23.51 0.01 -10.01
CA ILE A 434 23.90 0.71 -8.78
C ILE A 434 25.39 0.51 -8.59
N THR A 435 26.17 1.60 -8.63
CA THR A 435 27.59 1.58 -8.28
C THR A 435 27.77 2.00 -6.83
N TYR A 436 28.51 1.21 -6.08
CA TYR A 436 28.78 1.42 -4.66
C TYR A 436 30.07 2.24 -4.42
N PRO A 437 30.21 2.87 -3.25
CA PRO A 437 31.42 3.64 -2.89
C PRO A 437 32.72 2.84 -2.95
N THR A 438 32.64 1.52 -2.83
CA THR A 438 33.79 0.60 -2.94
C THR A 438 34.24 0.35 -4.38
N GLY A 439 33.50 0.84 -5.37
CA GLY A 439 33.74 0.66 -6.79
C GLY A 439 33.11 -0.59 -7.41
N GLY A 440 32.60 -1.53 -6.57
CA GLY A 440 31.76 -2.62 -7.07
C GLY A 440 30.38 -2.13 -7.51
N TYR A 441 29.66 -2.92 -8.29
CA TYR A 441 28.35 -2.52 -8.81
C TYR A 441 27.39 -3.70 -8.95
N THR A 442 26.10 -3.38 -9.00
CA THR A 442 25.03 -4.36 -9.25
C THR A 442 24.24 -3.95 -10.48
N GLU A 443 24.04 -4.89 -11.40
CA GLU A 443 23.20 -4.74 -12.59
C GLU A 443 21.84 -5.41 -12.39
N PHE A 444 20.79 -4.81 -12.97
CA PHE A 444 19.42 -5.30 -12.95
C PHE A 444 18.92 -5.49 -14.38
N HIS A 445 18.51 -6.70 -14.71
CA HIS A 445 17.94 -7.05 -16.01
C HIS A 445 16.47 -7.42 -15.81
N CYS A 446 15.58 -6.79 -16.58
CA CYS A 446 14.15 -6.97 -16.46
C CYS A 446 13.55 -7.47 -17.78
N ASP A 447 12.52 -8.32 -17.66
CA ASP A 447 11.64 -8.72 -18.74
C ASP A 447 10.24 -8.12 -18.54
N HIS A 448 9.41 -8.14 -19.58
CA HIS A 448 8.00 -7.79 -19.46
C HIS A 448 7.21 -8.83 -18.67
N ASN A 449 6.19 -8.39 -17.93
CA ASN A 449 5.22 -9.30 -17.36
C ASN A 449 4.43 -10.00 -18.47
N GLN A 450 4.17 -11.28 -18.29
CA GLN A 450 3.56 -12.17 -19.27
C GLN A 450 2.43 -12.97 -18.62
N PHE A 451 1.37 -13.24 -19.40
CA PHE A 451 0.28 -14.13 -19.02
C PHE A 451 -0.20 -14.92 -20.23
N SER A 452 -0.96 -16.00 -20.00
CA SER A 452 -1.66 -16.73 -21.05
C SER A 452 -3.11 -16.26 -21.10
N ASP A 453 -3.57 -15.82 -22.26
CA ASP A 453 -4.97 -15.39 -22.43
C ASP A 453 -5.93 -16.62 -22.48
N ARG A 454 -7.24 -16.37 -22.51
CA ARG A 454 -8.28 -17.41 -22.58
C ARG A 454 -8.15 -18.34 -23.78
N SER A 455 -7.45 -17.91 -24.83
CA SER A 455 -7.16 -18.74 -26.01
C SER A 455 -5.90 -19.60 -25.84
N GLY A 456 -5.16 -19.45 -24.75
CA GLY A 456 -3.87 -20.09 -24.52
C GLY A 456 -2.71 -19.40 -25.21
N THR A 457 -2.91 -18.16 -25.72
CA THR A 457 -1.84 -17.38 -26.35
C THR A 457 -1.11 -16.55 -25.30
N ASN A 458 0.23 -16.57 -25.34
CA ASN A 458 1.03 -15.74 -24.45
C ASN A 458 0.90 -14.25 -24.82
N ARG A 459 0.60 -13.44 -23.83
CA ARG A 459 0.46 -11.98 -23.91
C ARG A 459 1.41 -11.30 -22.95
N TYR A 460 1.81 -10.09 -23.29
CA TYR A 460 2.70 -9.27 -22.49
C TYR A 460 1.98 -8.00 -22.03
N ILE A 461 2.34 -7.54 -20.85
CA ILE A 461 1.95 -6.23 -20.31
C ILE A 461 3.17 -5.31 -20.35
N SER A 462 2.98 -4.02 -20.55
CA SER A 462 4.08 -3.04 -20.58
C SER A 462 4.75 -2.81 -19.22
N SER A 463 4.31 -3.49 -18.15
CA SER A 463 5.01 -3.57 -16.87
C SER A 463 6.17 -4.57 -16.90
N TYR A 464 7.07 -4.49 -15.91
CA TYR A 464 8.30 -5.26 -15.87
C TYR A 464 8.40 -6.14 -14.63
N ARG A 465 9.14 -7.26 -14.78
CA ARG A 465 9.61 -8.14 -13.72
C ARG A 465 11.12 -8.28 -13.78
N ILE A 466 11.75 -8.52 -12.64
CA ILE A 466 13.20 -8.75 -12.61
C ILE A 466 13.52 -10.12 -13.20
N ARG A 467 14.54 -10.21 -14.04
CA ARG A 467 15.04 -11.48 -14.57
C ARG A 467 16.38 -11.85 -13.96
N ASP A 468 17.36 -10.91 -13.96
CA ASP A 468 18.66 -11.14 -13.39
C ASP A 468 19.08 -9.98 -12.48
N ILE A 469 19.76 -10.34 -11.38
CA ILE A 469 20.52 -9.43 -10.52
C ILE A 469 21.95 -9.93 -10.52
N ARG A 470 22.90 -9.10 -10.97
CA ARG A 470 24.30 -9.47 -11.09
C ARG A 470 25.16 -8.51 -10.28
N ALA A 471 25.92 -9.04 -9.33
CA ALA A 471 26.84 -8.26 -8.51
C ALA A 471 28.29 -8.48 -8.99
N PHE A 472 28.99 -7.39 -9.17
CA PHE A 472 30.37 -7.35 -9.65
C PHE A 472 31.28 -6.64 -8.64
N ASP A 473 32.54 -7.05 -8.60
CA ASP A 473 33.56 -6.32 -7.90
C ASP A 473 34.03 -5.06 -8.69
N ARG A 474 35.03 -4.38 -8.16
CA ARG A 474 35.60 -3.19 -8.79
C ARG A 474 36.25 -3.50 -10.17
N ASP A 475 36.79 -4.70 -10.35
CA ASP A 475 37.48 -5.12 -11.56
C ASP A 475 36.53 -5.79 -12.57
N SER A 476 35.21 -5.63 -12.37
CA SER A 476 34.11 -6.19 -13.17
C SER A 476 34.09 -7.72 -13.18
N MET A 477 34.61 -8.36 -12.14
CA MET A 477 34.48 -9.80 -11.96
C MET A 477 33.10 -10.11 -11.35
N LEU A 478 32.36 -11.03 -11.96
CA LEU A 478 31.06 -11.46 -11.46
C LEU A 478 31.25 -12.20 -10.13
N LEU A 479 30.70 -11.64 -9.06
CA LEU A 479 30.73 -12.24 -7.72
C LEU A 479 29.52 -13.15 -7.50
N LYS A 480 28.32 -12.61 -7.80
CA LYS A 480 27.05 -13.29 -7.58
C LYS A 480 26.06 -12.96 -8.68
N GLN A 481 25.30 -13.95 -9.10
CA GLN A 481 24.13 -13.76 -9.97
C GLN A 481 22.92 -14.46 -9.34
N THR A 482 21.81 -13.74 -9.31
CA THR A 482 20.47 -14.29 -9.03
C THR A 482 19.66 -14.19 -10.30
N HIS A 483 19.14 -15.31 -10.79
CA HIS A 483 18.31 -15.41 -11.99
C HIS A 483 16.92 -15.91 -11.60
N TYR A 484 15.89 -15.29 -12.13
CA TYR A 484 14.48 -15.60 -11.80
C TYR A 484 13.74 -16.16 -13.02
N GLU A 485 13.05 -17.25 -12.82
CA GLU A 485 12.07 -17.82 -13.74
C GLU A 485 10.69 -17.79 -13.09
N TYR A 486 9.66 -17.53 -13.89
CA TYR A 486 8.31 -17.22 -13.40
C TYR A 486 7.27 -18.16 -13.97
N GLY A 487 6.16 -18.35 -13.19
CA GLY A 487 5.00 -19.14 -13.56
C GLY A 487 5.22 -20.64 -13.37
N ALA A 488 4.14 -21.39 -13.25
CA ALA A 488 4.18 -22.82 -13.02
C ALA A 488 5.09 -23.53 -14.02
N ASN A 489 6.04 -24.33 -13.51
CA ASN A 489 7.06 -25.03 -14.30
C ASN A 489 7.89 -24.11 -15.19
N GLU A 490 8.18 -22.88 -14.74
CA GLU A 490 9.01 -21.91 -15.44
C GLU A 490 8.43 -21.51 -16.81
N SER A 491 7.07 -21.48 -16.92
CA SER A 491 6.36 -21.18 -18.16
C SER A 491 6.49 -19.74 -18.63
N GLY A 492 6.93 -18.85 -17.76
CA GLY A 492 6.94 -17.40 -17.97
C GLY A 492 5.59 -16.74 -17.75
N ASN A 493 4.49 -17.48 -17.63
CA ASN A 493 3.13 -16.95 -17.53
C ASN A 493 2.68 -16.78 -16.09
N GLY A 494 2.14 -15.61 -15.77
CA GLY A 494 1.42 -15.33 -14.55
C GLY A 494 -0.09 -15.35 -14.76
N ILE A 495 -0.81 -14.98 -13.72
CA ILE A 495 -2.27 -14.88 -13.64
C ILE A 495 -2.63 -13.40 -13.59
N ILE A 496 -3.53 -12.95 -14.46
CA ILE A 496 -4.08 -11.61 -14.43
C ILE A 496 -5.45 -11.60 -13.76
N ARG A 497 -5.79 -10.49 -13.10
CA ARG A 497 -7.08 -10.35 -12.43
C ARG A 497 -8.22 -10.20 -13.43
N HIS A 498 -8.02 -9.36 -14.45
CA HIS A 498 -9.00 -9.09 -15.49
C HIS A 498 -8.33 -9.00 -16.84
N GLU A 499 -8.80 -9.82 -17.77
CA GLU A 499 -8.53 -9.63 -19.20
C GLU A 499 -9.47 -8.58 -19.78
N PRO A 500 -9.05 -7.85 -20.83
CA PRO A 500 -9.97 -7.06 -21.63
C PRO A 500 -11.10 -7.95 -22.17
N ASP A 501 -12.33 -7.65 -21.79
CA ASP A 501 -13.51 -8.36 -22.28
C ASP A 501 -14.34 -7.44 -23.15
N THR A 502 -14.56 -7.86 -24.38
CA THR A 502 -15.28 -7.11 -25.41
C THR A 502 -16.70 -7.60 -25.60
N SER A 503 -17.12 -8.63 -24.82
CA SER A 503 -18.48 -9.15 -24.92
C SER A 503 -19.50 -8.12 -24.43
N GLU A 504 -20.67 -8.13 -25.04
CA GLU A 504 -21.77 -7.19 -24.74
C GLU A 504 -22.27 -7.29 -23.31
N GLU A 505 -22.33 -8.52 -22.81
CA GLU A 505 -22.91 -8.80 -21.49
C GLU A 505 -21.91 -8.62 -20.33
N GLN A 506 -20.62 -8.71 -20.62
CA GLN A 506 -19.56 -8.73 -19.60
C GLN A 506 -18.41 -7.75 -19.89
N GLY A 507 -18.56 -6.90 -20.93
CA GLY A 507 -17.51 -5.98 -21.34
C GLY A 507 -17.10 -5.02 -20.22
N ASN A 508 -15.78 -4.89 -20.02
CA ASN A 508 -15.22 -4.06 -18.97
C ASN A 508 -14.66 -2.71 -19.46
N CYS A 509 -14.96 -2.36 -20.70
CA CYS A 509 -14.52 -1.10 -21.33
C CYS A 509 -15.66 -0.20 -21.75
N HIS A 510 -16.91 -0.60 -21.54
CA HIS A 510 -18.06 0.20 -21.96
C HIS A 510 -19.23 0.11 -20.99
N THR A 511 -20.14 1.06 -21.10
CA THR A 511 -21.42 1.07 -20.38
C THR A 511 -22.56 1.25 -21.37
N LEU A 512 -23.71 0.66 -21.07
CA LEU A 512 -24.91 0.77 -21.90
C LEU A 512 -26.02 1.48 -21.13
N GLN A 513 -26.64 2.49 -21.75
CA GLN A 513 -27.74 3.23 -21.17
C GLN A 513 -28.83 3.52 -22.23
N THR A 514 -30.08 3.49 -21.84
CA THR A 514 -31.19 3.98 -22.66
C THR A 514 -31.63 5.35 -22.16
N ILE A 515 -31.83 6.29 -23.06
CA ILE A 515 -32.38 7.62 -22.73
C ILE A 515 -33.71 7.79 -23.48
N VAL A 516 -34.77 8.09 -22.74
CA VAL A 516 -36.10 8.35 -23.29
C VAL A 516 -36.44 9.81 -23.09
N TYR A 517 -36.39 10.59 -24.16
CA TYR A 517 -36.87 11.96 -24.16
C TYR A 517 -38.36 11.95 -24.46
N TYR A 518 -39.14 12.79 -23.81
CA TYR A 518 -40.56 12.90 -24.07
C TYR A 518 -41.10 14.32 -23.86
N GLU A 519 -42.15 14.61 -24.61
CA GLU A 519 -42.94 15.84 -24.49
C GLU A 519 -44.30 15.55 -23.90
N THR A 520 -44.78 16.44 -23.07
CA THR A 520 -46.11 16.37 -22.46
C THR A 520 -46.97 17.54 -22.93
N TYR A 521 -48.19 17.23 -23.28
CA TYR A 521 -49.22 18.24 -23.59
C TYR A 521 -50.46 17.93 -22.74
N ASN A 522 -50.95 18.91 -21.97
CA ASN A 522 -52.05 18.72 -21.02
C ASN A 522 -51.87 17.51 -20.08
N GLY A 523 -50.67 17.25 -19.65
CA GLY A 523 -50.35 16.15 -18.77
C GLY A 523 -50.29 14.75 -19.40
N ALA A 524 -50.51 14.65 -20.72
CA ALA A 524 -50.31 13.40 -21.44
C ALA A 524 -49.03 13.44 -22.28
N THR A 525 -48.30 12.33 -22.34
CA THR A 525 -47.14 12.18 -23.22
C THR A 525 -47.60 12.15 -24.67
N THR A 526 -47.08 13.07 -25.48
CA THR A 526 -47.46 13.20 -26.89
C THR A 526 -46.44 12.63 -27.84
N ASN A 527 -45.18 12.83 -27.53
CA ASN A 527 -44.06 12.36 -28.37
C ASN A 527 -42.98 11.75 -27.52
N THR A 528 -42.32 10.69 -27.98
CA THR A 528 -41.17 10.07 -27.36
C THR A 528 -40.06 9.85 -28.38
N LEU A 529 -38.82 10.04 -27.91
CA LEU A 529 -37.60 9.68 -28.62
C LEU A 529 -36.79 8.78 -27.69
N ARG A 530 -36.56 7.54 -28.10
CA ARG A 530 -35.72 6.58 -27.39
C ARG A 530 -34.33 6.52 -28.04
N LEU A 531 -33.29 6.74 -27.26
CA LEU A 531 -31.93 6.62 -27.71
C LEU A 531 -31.24 5.53 -26.85
N ARG A 532 -30.52 4.63 -27.50
CA ARG A 532 -29.68 3.65 -26.86
C ARG A 532 -28.23 4.12 -26.95
N CYS A 533 -27.63 4.43 -25.86
CA CYS A 533 -26.29 5.00 -25.77
C CYS A 533 -25.33 4.00 -25.18
N ARG A 534 -24.20 3.80 -25.85
CA ARG A 534 -23.08 3.03 -25.33
C ARG A 534 -21.87 3.95 -25.15
N THR A 535 -21.35 4.04 -23.94
CA THR A 535 -20.17 4.84 -23.60
C THR A 535 -18.95 3.93 -23.52
N TYR A 536 -17.96 4.15 -24.37
CA TYR A 536 -16.68 3.47 -24.35
C TYR A 536 -15.65 4.30 -23.61
N TYR A 537 -14.82 3.63 -22.82
CA TYR A 537 -13.76 4.23 -22.05
C TYR A 537 -12.39 3.77 -22.57
N PRO A 538 -11.36 4.63 -22.56
CA PRO A 538 -10.01 4.27 -22.99
C PRO A 538 -9.29 3.35 -22.00
N HIS A 539 -9.89 3.12 -20.84
CA HIS A 539 -9.40 2.28 -19.76
C HIS A 539 -10.52 1.37 -19.27
N THR A 540 -10.17 0.35 -18.54
CA THR A 540 -11.17 -0.53 -17.92
C THR A 540 -12.03 0.23 -16.92
N THR A 541 -13.34 -0.13 -16.87
CA THR A 541 -14.24 0.31 -15.80
C THR A 541 -14.05 -0.49 -14.52
N TYR A 542 -13.22 -1.55 -14.56
CA TYR A 542 -12.88 -2.43 -13.45
C TYR A 542 -11.48 -2.13 -12.92
N ARG A 543 -11.26 -2.37 -11.64
CA ARG A 543 -9.93 -2.37 -11.09
C ARG A 543 -9.15 -3.60 -11.59
N THR A 544 -8.07 -3.37 -12.33
CA THR A 544 -7.27 -4.44 -12.94
C THR A 544 -6.07 -4.86 -12.11
N ASN A 545 -5.68 -4.06 -11.13
CA ASN A 545 -4.57 -4.38 -10.24
C ASN A 545 -5.04 -5.14 -9.00
N TYR A 546 -4.16 -5.96 -8.47
CA TYR A 546 -4.29 -6.56 -7.14
C TYR A 546 -4.04 -5.51 -6.04
N ASP A 547 -4.25 -5.88 -4.77
CA ASP A 547 -4.10 -4.95 -3.66
C ASP A 547 -2.65 -4.48 -3.44
N ASP A 548 -1.66 -5.24 -3.92
CA ASP A 548 -0.25 -4.86 -3.98
C ASP A 548 0.09 -3.89 -5.13
N GLY A 549 -0.89 -3.60 -6.00
CA GLY A 549 -0.72 -2.72 -7.16
C GLY A 549 -0.28 -3.42 -8.43
N SER A 550 0.09 -4.71 -8.40
CA SER A 550 0.47 -5.48 -9.59
C SER A 550 -0.75 -5.83 -10.46
N HIS A 551 -0.55 -6.02 -11.75
CA HIS A 551 -1.59 -6.51 -12.67
C HIS A 551 -1.44 -8.00 -12.96
N VAL A 552 -0.23 -8.54 -12.82
CA VAL A 552 0.10 -9.95 -13.00
C VAL A 552 0.72 -10.48 -11.73
N GLN A 553 0.22 -11.57 -11.21
CA GLN A 553 0.81 -12.33 -10.12
C GLN A 553 1.29 -13.68 -10.62
N TYR A 554 2.32 -14.22 -9.98
CA TYR A 554 2.92 -15.50 -10.37
C TYR A 554 2.70 -16.51 -9.25
N ASP A 555 2.11 -17.66 -9.61
CA ASP A 555 1.86 -18.79 -8.71
C ASP A 555 3.15 -19.54 -8.36
N GLU A 556 4.18 -19.42 -9.20
CA GLU A 556 5.49 -20.01 -8.96
C GLU A 556 6.60 -19.06 -9.40
N VAL A 557 7.65 -18.96 -8.58
CA VAL A 557 8.88 -18.22 -8.90
C VAL A 557 10.08 -19.08 -8.53
N ALA A 558 10.94 -19.36 -9.48
CA ALA A 558 12.20 -20.06 -9.26
C ALA A 558 13.36 -19.04 -9.25
N GLU A 559 14.12 -19.03 -8.16
CA GLU A 559 15.29 -18.18 -7.94
C GLU A 559 16.55 -19.04 -8.03
N TYR A 560 17.34 -18.87 -9.08
CA TYR A 560 18.61 -19.55 -9.29
C TYR A 560 19.75 -18.71 -8.76
N GLN A 561 20.69 -19.33 -8.06
CA GLN A 561 21.85 -18.62 -7.52
C GLN A 561 23.15 -19.19 -8.07
N SER A 562 24.05 -18.31 -8.50
CA SER A 562 25.41 -18.66 -8.87
C SER A 562 26.44 -17.71 -8.24
N GLU A 563 27.60 -18.24 -7.90
CA GLU A 563 28.73 -17.51 -7.33
C GLU A 563 29.94 -17.70 -8.27
N GLY A 564 30.62 -16.60 -8.61
CA GLY A 564 31.71 -16.63 -9.56
C GLY A 564 31.37 -17.27 -10.91
N GLY A 565 30.08 -17.22 -11.32
CA GLY A 565 29.60 -17.86 -12.54
C GLY A 565 29.31 -19.37 -12.42
N VAL A 566 29.47 -19.95 -11.24
CA VAL A 566 29.14 -21.37 -10.97
C VAL A 566 27.78 -21.47 -10.32
N LEU A 567 26.87 -22.24 -10.92
CA LEU A 567 25.54 -22.47 -10.38
C LEU A 567 25.63 -23.27 -9.08
N SER A 568 25.06 -22.71 -7.99
CA SER A 568 25.09 -23.29 -6.65
C SER A 568 23.79 -24.00 -6.28
N GLY A 569 22.66 -23.49 -6.71
CA GLY A 569 21.35 -24.06 -6.39
C GLY A 569 20.18 -23.21 -6.89
N LYS A 570 18.98 -23.61 -6.49
CA LYS A 570 17.77 -22.81 -6.70
C LYS A 570 16.81 -22.91 -5.52
N THR A 571 15.97 -21.88 -5.37
CA THR A 571 14.82 -21.87 -4.45
C THR A 571 13.56 -21.65 -5.27
N VAL A 572 12.55 -22.50 -5.08
CA VAL A 572 11.26 -22.37 -5.72
C VAL A 572 10.23 -21.94 -4.69
N TYR A 573 9.54 -20.86 -4.96
CA TYR A 573 8.45 -20.31 -4.17
C TYR A 573 7.13 -20.57 -4.89
N LYS A 574 6.13 -21.08 -4.17
CA LYS A 574 4.77 -21.33 -4.71
C LYS A 574 3.75 -20.55 -3.89
N TYR A 575 2.78 -19.98 -4.58
CA TYR A 575 1.74 -19.13 -4.00
C TYR A 575 0.36 -19.62 -4.40
N THR A 576 -0.61 -19.54 -3.47
CA THR A 576 -2.02 -19.72 -3.81
C THR A 576 -2.53 -18.46 -4.49
N LEU A 577 -2.83 -18.58 -5.77
CA LEU A 577 -3.55 -17.59 -6.53
C LEU A 577 -4.84 -18.24 -7.03
N ASP A 578 -5.98 -17.59 -6.74
CA ASP A 578 -7.22 -18.04 -7.32
C ASP A 578 -7.19 -17.84 -8.83
N PRO A 579 -7.61 -18.82 -9.62
CA PRO A 579 -7.76 -18.64 -11.05
C PRO A 579 -8.75 -17.49 -11.31
N PRO A 580 -8.64 -16.78 -12.44
CA PRO A 580 -9.59 -15.75 -12.81
C PRO A 580 -11.00 -16.31 -12.68
N LEU A 581 -11.85 -15.60 -11.94
CA LEU A 581 -13.12 -16.06 -11.39
C LEU A 581 -14.14 -16.51 -12.46
N GLU A 582 -13.96 -17.71 -13.00
CA GLU A 582 -15.01 -18.41 -13.70
C GLU A 582 -15.73 -19.35 -12.71
N GLY A 583 -16.87 -18.90 -12.20
CA GLY A 583 -17.88 -19.79 -11.60
C GLY A 583 -17.84 -20.05 -10.11
N SER A 584 -17.01 -19.39 -9.30
CA SER A 584 -17.05 -19.54 -7.84
C SER A 584 -18.09 -18.63 -7.17
N LEU A 585 -18.47 -18.97 -5.92
CA LEU A 585 -19.40 -18.21 -5.07
C LEU A 585 -18.97 -16.75 -4.80
N ASN A 586 -17.77 -16.41 -5.19
CA ASN A 586 -17.16 -15.07 -5.13
C ASN A 586 -17.17 -14.38 -6.49
N ARG A 587 -18.18 -14.60 -7.32
CA ARG A 587 -18.37 -13.73 -8.48
C ARG A 587 -18.40 -12.30 -7.98
N PRO A 588 -17.61 -11.35 -8.58
CA PRO A 588 -17.93 -9.95 -8.43
C PRO A 588 -19.42 -9.86 -8.72
N ALA A 589 -20.17 -9.21 -7.86
CA ALA A 589 -21.61 -9.06 -8.07
C ALA A 589 -21.76 -8.70 -9.52
N ILE A 590 -22.33 -9.62 -10.29
CA ILE A 590 -22.36 -9.55 -11.76
C ILE A 590 -22.73 -8.11 -12.06
N ALA A 591 -21.84 -7.39 -12.74
CA ALA A 591 -22.23 -6.11 -13.24
C ALA A 591 -23.50 -6.40 -14.02
N LEU A 592 -24.64 -5.99 -13.49
CA LEU A 592 -25.88 -6.16 -14.22
C LEU A 592 -25.66 -5.49 -15.57
N PRO A 593 -26.10 -6.07 -16.67
CA PRO A 593 -25.88 -5.52 -17.99
C PRO A 593 -26.13 -4.02 -17.96
N GLY A 594 -25.13 -3.22 -18.29
CA GLY A 594 -25.21 -1.76 -18.24
C GLY A 594 -24.73 -1.10 -16.93
N SER A 595 -24.23 -1.84 -15.94
CA SER A 595 -23.56 -1.21 -14.79
C SER A 595 -22.19 -0.68 -15.18
N PRO A 596 -21.94 0.64 -15.05
CA PRO A 596 -20.61 1.19 -15.32
C PRO A 596 -19.56 0.82 -14.27
N TYR A 597 -19.98 0.22 -13.17
CA TYR A 597 -19.13 0.04 -12.01
C TYR A 597 -19.36 -1.33 -11.37
N PRO A 598 -18.52 -2.31 -11.69
CA PRO A 598 -18.54 -3.56 -10.96
C PRO A 598 -18.12 -3.31 -9.51
N MET A 599 -18.81 -3.95 -8.59
CA MET A 599 -18.35 -3.96 -7.21
C MET A 599 -17.13 -4.86 -7.09
N GLU A 600 -16.03 -4.26 -6.69
CA GLU A 600 -14.78 -4.99 -6.47
C GLU A 600 -14.88 -5.89 -5.26
N MET A 601 -14.28 -7.07 -5.36
CA MET A 601 -14.06 -7.96 -4.23
C MET A 601 -12.67 -7.72 -3.65
N GLU A 602 -12.58 -7.81 -2.34
CA GLU A 602 -11.30 -7.79 -1.65
C GLU A 602 -10.54 -9.10 -1.92
N SER A 603 -9.26 -9.00 -2.21
CA SER A 603 -8.40 -10.15 -2.56
C SER A 603 -7.46 -10.57 -1.41
N TRP A 604 -7.78 -10.21 -0.17
CA TRP A 604 -6.91 -10.48 0.98
C TRP A 604 -6.66 -11.97 1.27
N HIS A 605 -7.43 -12.86 0.68
CA HIS A 605 -7.24 -14.31 0.78
C HIS A 605 -6.29 -14.89 -0.28
N GLN A 606 -5.80 -14.05 -1.21
CA GLN A 606 -4.88 -14.46 -2.28
C GLN A 606 -3.43 -14.13 -1.95
N GLY A 607 -2.49 -14.79 -2.65
CA GLY A 607 -1.07 -14.51 -2.52
C GLY A 607 -0.39 -15.13 -1.32
N SER A 608 -1.05 -16.05 -0.61
CA SER A 608 -0.41 -16.80 0.47
C SER A 608 0.71 -17.69 -0.08
N LEU A 609 1.83 -17.74 0.66
CA LEU A 609 2.98 -18.59 0.30
C LEU A 609 2.70 -20.05 0.67
N ASP A 610 2.50 -20.91 -0.32
CA ASP A 610 2.16 -22.33 -0.09
C ASP A 610 3.36 -23.21 0.15
N SER A 611 4.45 -22.98 -0.58
CA SER A 611 5.66 -23.75 -0.34
C SER A 611 6.94 -23.02 -0.73
N VAL A 612 8.04 -23.39 -0.05
CA VAL A 612 9.41 -23.00 -0.38
C VAL A 612 10.25 -24.27 -0.50
N ILE A 613 10.85 -24.50 -1.67
CA ILE A 613 11.68 -25.67 -1.92
C ILE A 613 13.09 -25.22 -2.30
N GLN A 614 14.07 -25.59 -1.49
CA GLN A 614 15.49 -25.29 -1.71
C GLN A 614 16.20 -26.51 -2.34
N TYR A 615 16.95 -26.27 -3.38
CA TYR A 615 17.72 -27.24 -4.10
C TYR A 615 19.20 -26.88 -4.11
N LYS A 616 20.07 -27.88 -3.97
CA LYS A 616 21.49 -27.80 -4.32
C LYS A 616 21.68 -28.28 -5.77
N TYR A 617 22.71 -27.76 -6.44
CA TYR A 617 23.12 -28.21 -7.75
C TYR A 617 24.37 -29.09 -7.63
N VAL A 618 24.24 -30.37 -7.96
CA VAL A 618 25.33 -31.37 -7.82
C VAL A 618 25.31 -32.27 -9.05
N ASP A 619 26.46 -32.50 -9.65
CA ASP A 619 26.65 -33.42 -10.79
C ASP A 619 25.65 -33.19 -11.94
N GLY A 620 25.38 -31.91 -12.26
CA GLY A 620 24.52 -31.55 -13.37
C GLY A 620 23.02 -31.63 -13.12
N ARG A 621 22.57 -31.81 -11.86
CA ARG A 621 21.14 -31.91 -11.50
C ARG A 621 20.84 -31.18 -10.19
N PHE A 622 19.55 -30.81 -10.06
CA PHE A 622 19.03 -30.24 -8.82
C PHE A 622 18.54 -31.34 -7.88
N GLU A 623 19.05 -31.32 -6.67
CA GLU A 623 18.59 -32.17 -5.56
C GLU A 623 17.97 -31.30 -4.49
N TRP A 624 16.70 -31.57 -4.11
CA TRP A 624 16.07 -30.79 -3.04
C TRP A 624 16.71 -31.11 -1.70
N LEU A 625 16.91 -30.05 -0.89
CA LEU A 625 17.49 -30.11 0.46
C LEU A 625 16.45 -29.90 1.54
N VAL A 626 15.66 -28.81 1.36
CA VAL A 626 14.65 -28.40 2.35
C VAL A 626 13.38 -28.08 1.58
N ARG A 627 12.28 -28.62 2.08
CA ARG A 627 10.94 -28.26 1.63
C ARG A 627 10.14 -27.74 2.82
N ARG A 628 9.49 -26.60 2.66
CA ARG A 628 8.54 -26.03 3.61
C ARG A 628 7.20 -25.88 2.92
N ASP A 629 6.18 -26.52 3.47
CA ASP A 629 4.81 -26.41 3.00
C ASP A 629 3.97 -25.70 4.06
N TYR A 630 3.13 -24.78 3.66
CA TYR A 630 2.27 -23.97 4.50
C TYR A 630 0.82 -24.19 4.11
N THR A 631 -0.05 -24.34 5.11
CA THR A 631 -1.49 -24.44 4.90
C THR A 631 -2.17 -23.30 5.64
N TYR A 632 -3.05 -22.57 4.95
CA TYR A 632 -3.78 -21.46 5.51
C TYR A 632 -5.27 -21.76 5.55
N MET A 633 -5.97 -21.16 6.51
CA MET A 633 -7.42 -21.15 6.61
C MET A 633 -7.93 -19.71 6.72
N PRO A 634 -9.00 -19.34 6.00
CA PRO A 634 -9.61 -18.02 6.14
C PRO A 634 -10.39 -17.98 7.46
N TYR A 635 -10.14 -16.94 8.25
CA TYR A 635 -10.99 -16.55 9.35
C TYR A 635 -11.93 -15.44 8.86
N LEU A 636 -13.25 -15.69 8.96
CA LEU A 636 -14.27 -14.70 8.64
C LEU A 636 -14.91 -14.20 9.95
N SER A 637 -14.86 -12.91 10.16
CA SER A 637 -15.55 -12.31 11.30
C SER A 637 -17.06 -12.18 11.01
N ALA A 638 -17.87 -11.99 12.06
CA ALA A 638 -19.27 -11.67 11.88
C ALA A 638 -19.51 -10.25 11.31
N LYS A 639 -18.46 -9.42 11.25
CA LYS A 639 -18.53 -8.06 10.73
C LYS A 639 -18.53 -8.08 9.21
N LYS A 640 -19.35 -7.23 8.61
CA LYS A 640 -19.40 -7.01 7.16
C LYS A 640 -19.49 -5.51 6.87
N ILE A 641 -18.79 -5.06 5.84
CA ILE A 641 -18.89 -3.69 5.37
C ILE A 641 -19.82 -3.68 4.18
N PHE A 642 -20.92 -2.96 4.30
CA PHE A 642 -21.93 -2.90 3.25
C PHE A 642 -21.69 -1.72 2.34
N ARG A 643 -21.86 -1.96 1.05
CA ARG A 643 -21.78 -0.93 0.02
C ARG A 643 -22.89 -1.11 -1.00
N GLY A 644 -23.42 0.01 -1.47
CA GLY A 644 -24.49 0.03 -2.47
C GLY A 644 -24.23 1.07 -3.53
N ARG A 645 -24.74 0.82 -4.74
CA ARG A 645 -24.64 1.78 -5.84
C ARG A 645 -25.90 1.78 -6.68
N VAL A 646 -26.33 2.98 -7.04
CA VAL A 646 -27.48 3.19 -7.92
C VAL A 646 -27.00 3.73 -9.25
N TRP A 647 -27.54 3.21 -10.34
CA TRP A 647 -27.33 3.78 -11.66
C TRP A 647 -28.60 3.65 -12.53
N PRO A 648 -28.88 4.61 -13.41
CA PRO A 648 -29.96 4.51 -14.34
C PRO A 648 -29.60 3.54 -15.48
N THR A 649 -30.43 2.53 -15.69
CA THR A 649 -30.41 1.70 -16.90
C THR A 649 -31.19 2.37 -18.01
N THR A 650 -32.29 3.06 -17.63
CA THR A 650 -33.09 3.89 -18.55
C THR A 650 -33.31 5.26 -17.88
N ARG A 651 -32.83 6.32 -18.52
CA ARG A 651 -33.09 7.71 -18.09
C ARG A 651 -34.34 8.22 -18.80
N HIS A 652 -35.24 8.82 -18.05
CA HIS A 652 -36.41 9.50 -18.55
C HIS A 652 -36.21 11.01 -18.46
N VAL A 653 -36.24 11.70 -19.59
CA VAL A 653 -35.95 13.13 -19.70
C VAL A 653 -37.14 13.84 -20.32
N GLN A 654 -37.81 14.64 -19.52
CA GLN A 654 -38.92 15.50 -20.02
C GLN A 654 -38.35 16.73 -20.71
N ILE A 655 -38.87 17.01 -21.88
CA ILE A 655 -38.64 18.27 -22.58
C ILE A 655 -39.74 19.23 -22.15
N GLU A 656 -39.37 20.28 -21.44
CA GLU A 656 -40.27 21.34 -20.99
C GLU A 656 -40.65 22.27 -22.16
N ALA A 657 -41.77 22.99 -22.05
CA ALA A 657 -42.25 23.90 -23.10
C ALA A 657 -41.25 25.02 -23.49
N ASN A 658 -40.30 25.34 -22.60
CA ASN A 658 -39.22 26.30 -22.86
C ASN A 658 -37.99 25.66 -23.49
N GLY A 659 -38.03 24.36 -23.80
CA GLY A 659 -36.89 23.59 -24.31
C GLY A 659 -35.89 23.11 -23.30
N SER A 660 -36.10 23.36 -22.00
CA SER A 660 -35.21 22.79 -20.96
C SER A 660 -35.47 21.29 -20.76
N LEU A 661 -34.42 20.57 -20.39
CA LEU A 661 -34.46 19.13 -20.12
C LEU A 661 -34.58 18.90 -18.62
N ARG A 662 -35.50 18.02 -18.20
CA ARG A 662 -35.72 17.68 -16.80
C ARG A 662 -35.79 16.17 -16.62
N GLU A 663 -34.96 15.62 -15.81
CA GLU A 663 -35.01 14.20 -15.48
C GLU A 663 -36.21 13.85 -14.60
N GLN A 664 -36.79 12.69 -14.86
CA GLN A 664 -38.00 12.16 -14.18
C GLN A 664 -37.75 10.70 -13.75
N PRO A 665 -38.39 10.21 -12.68
CA PRO A 665 -38.15 8.88 -12.15
C PRO A 665 -38.59 7.76 -13.12
N ARG A 666 -39.71 7.92 -13.76
CA ARG A 666 -40.28 6.95 -14.71
C ARG A 666 -41.45 7.58 -15.46
N LEU A 667 -41.61 7.15 -16.71
CA LEU A 667 -42.76 7.54 -17.51
C LEU A 667 -43.80 6.42 -17.46
N THR A 668 -44.87 6.60 -16.66
CA THR A 668 -45.90 5.58 -16.45
C THR A 668 -46.81 5.31 -17.66
N THR A 669 -46.70 6.10 -18.70
CA THR A 669 -47.52 6.02 -19.90
C THR A 669 -46.73 5.83 -21.20
N SER A 670 -45.45 5.44 -21.06
CA SER A 670 -44.61 5.19 -22.24
C SER A 670 -45.02 3.90 -22.94
N PRO A 671 -45.16 3.89 -24.29
CA PRO A 671 -45.33 2.65 -25.05
C PRO A 671 -44.11 1.73 -24.97
N TYR A 672 -42.98 2.21 -24.48
CA TYR A 672 -41.76 1.49 -24.27
C TYR A 672 -41.61 0.99 -22.81
N ASP A 673 -42.69 1.03 -22.03
CA ASP A 673 -42.67 0.48 -20.66
C ASP A 673 -42.82 -1.04 -20.71
N ASP A 674 -41.70 -1.72 -20.90
CA ASP A 674 -41.58 -3.17 -20.93
C ASP A 674 -41.44 -3.79 -19.53
N ASN A 675 -41.91 -3.10 -18.48
CA ASN A 675 -41.84 -3.50 -17.08
C ASN A 675 -40.41 -3.71 -16.53
N LYS A 676 -39.41 -3.16 -17.22
CA LYS A 676 -38.03 -3.22 -16.73
C LYS A 676 -37.76 -2.08 -15.74
N ASN A 677 -36.93 -2.37 -14.78
CA ASN A 677 -36.47 -1.35 -13.84
C ASN A 677 -35.73 -0.24 -14.58
N THR A 678 -36.07 1.01 -14.30
CA THR A 678 -35.38 2.19 -14.85
C THR A 678 -34.08 2.51 -14.13
N TYR A 679 -33.95 2.01 -12.91
CA TYR A 679 -32.77 2.11 -12.09
C TYR A 679 -32.35 0.73 -11.64
N SER A 680 -31.06 0.46 -11.70
CA SER A 680 -30.45 -0.70 -11.08
C SER A 680 -29.78 -0.28 -9.78
N TYR A 681 -29.91 -1.15 -8.79
CA TYR A 681 -29.26 -1.03 -7.52
C TYR A 681 -28.44 -2.29 -7.25
N SER A 682 -27.15 -2.09 -7.03
CA SER A 682 -26.27 -3.16 -6.62
C SER A 682 -25.94 -2.99 -5.16
N TYR A 683 -26.05 -4.06 -4.38
CA TYR A 683 -25.73 -4.10 -2.97
C TYR A 683 -24.85 -5.30 -2.70
N ASN A 684 -23.70 -5.04 -2.05
CA ASN A 684 -22.71 -6.08 -1.75
C ASN A 684 -22.15 -5.89 -0.34
N ALA A 685 -21.60 -6.95 0.20
CA ALA A 685 -20.88 -6.94 1.46
C ALA A 685 -19.42 -7.34 1.25
N ILE A 686 -18.52 -6.56 1.82
CA ILE A 686 -17.10 -6.92 1.95
C ILE A 686 -16.96 -7.75 3.21
N ASP A 687 -16.42 -8.95 3.06
CA ASP A 687 -16.13 -9.82 4.19
C ASP A 687 -14.90 -9.31 4.94
N VAL A 688 -15.05 -9.16 6.25
CA VAL A 688 -13.98 -8.75 7.15
C VAL A 688 -13.34 -10.00 7.74
N GLY A 689 -12.08 -10.23 7.45
CA GLY A 689 -11.37 -11.43 7.88
C GLY A 689 -9.87 -11.34 7.71
N CYS A 690 -9.18 -12.43 7.96
CA CYS A 690 -7.75 -12.59 7.71
C CYS A 690 -7.40 -14.04 7.39
N MET A 691 -6.23 -14.26 6.77
CA MET A 691 -5.69 -15.60 6.56
C MET A 691 -4.90 -16.04 7.80
N GLN A 692 -5.20 -17.24 8.29
CA GLN A 692 -4.52 -17.87 9.42
C GLN A 692 -3.65 -19.01 8.93
N LEU A 693 -2.36 -18.98 9.26
CA LEU A 693 -1.49 -20.14 9.05
C LEU A 693 -1.93 -21.28 9.97
N SER A 694 -2.45 -22.36 9.43
CA SER A 694 -2.92 -23.52 10.21
C SER A 694 -1.87 -24.60 10.38
N GLU A 695 -1.00 -24.79 9.39
CA GLU A 695 0.03 -25.84 9.41
C GLU A 695 1.28 -25.38 8.68
N GLU A 696 2.44 -25.75 9.22
CA GLU A 696 3.74 -25.71 8.56
C GLU A 696 4.36 -27.10 8.61
N VAL A 697 4.80 -27.64 7.46
CA VAL A 697 5.56 -28.88 7.35
C VAL A 697 6.94 -28.55 6.80
N ILE A 698 7.98 -28.94 7.55
CA ILE A 698 9.37 -28.81 7.08
C ILE A 698 9.94 -30.21 6.90
N GLU A 699 10.38 -30.49 5.69
CA GLU A 699 11.13 -31.68 5.34
C GLU A 699 12.56 -31.30 4.98
N GLN A 700 13.53 -31.94 5.63
CA GLN A 700 14.97 -31.75 5.38
C GLN A 700 15.56 -33.08 4.97
N ARG A 701 16.27 -33.09 3.86
CA ARG A 701 16.99 -34.26 3.37
C ARG A 701 18.42 -34.23 3.89
N GLU A 702 18.80 -35.27 4.61
CA GLU A 702 20.15 -35.48 5.10
C GLU A 702 21.06 -36.06 4.01
N ASP A 703 22.38 -35.97 4.18
CA ASP A 703 23.36 -36.49 3.21
C ASP A 703 23.27 -38.02 2.99
N ASP A 704 22.81 -38.76 4.02
CA ASP A 704 22.56 -40.22 3.91
C ASP A 704 21.22 -40.58 3.23
N GLY A 705 20.48 -39.57 2.76
CA GLY A 705 19.20 -39.72 2.08
C GLY A 705 17.98 -39.83 3.00
N ARG A 706 18.15 -39.81 4.34
CA ARG A 706 17.03 -39.77 5.27
C ARG A 706 16.31 -38.42 5.16
N ILE A 707 15.00 -38.44 5.41
CA ILE A 707 14.17 -37.24 5.47
C ILE A 707 13.75 -37.00 6.92
N LEU A 708 14.18 -35.88 7.47
CA LEU A 708 13.71 -35.38 8.75
C LEU A 708 12.49 -34.52 8.53
N ARG A 709 11.37 -34.88 9.14
CA ARG A 709 10.11 -34.17 9.04
C ARG A 709 9.76 -33.49 10.36
N ARG A 710 9.41 -32.22 10.29
CA ARG A 710 8.85 -31.45 11.39
C ARG A 710 7.51 -30.86 10.94
N ARG A 711 6.47 -31.07 11.73
CA ARG A 711 5.13 -30.55 11.49
C ARG A 711 4.73 -29.66 12.64
N THR A 712 4.32 -28.43 12.34
CA THR A 712 3.81 -27.47 13.32
C THR A 712 2.37 -27.11 12.98
N ASN A 713 1.45 -27.33 13.91
CA ASN A 713 0.06 -26.89 13.83
C ASN A 713 -0.11 -25.60 14.65
N TYR A 714 -0.88 -24.65 14.11
CA TYR A 714 -1.13 -23.36 14.72
C TYR A 714 -2.62 -23.24 15.08
N TYR A 715 -2.90 -22.70 16.26
CA TYR A 715 -4.26 -22.54 16.79
C TYR A 715 -4.47 -21.12 17.29
N TYR A 716 -5.67 -20.58 17.03
CA TYR A 716 -6.07 -19.20 17.29
C TYR A 716 -7.29 -19.21 18.22
N ASP A 717 -7.10 -19.02 19.51
CA ASP A 717 -8.19 -19.14 20.50
C ASP A 717 -9.03 -17.86 20.61
N THR A 718 -8.38 -16.70 20.86
CA THR A 718 -9.08 -15.43 21.11
C THR A 718 -8.81 -14.40 20.05
N ASN A 719 -7.56 -14.31 19.62
CA ASN A 719 -7.08 -13.33 18.65
C ASN A 719 -6.94 -14.01 17.28
N PRO A 720 -7.62 -13.54 16.21
CA PRO A 720 -7.57 -14.22 14.92
C PRO A 720 -6.26 -13.99 14.13
N TYR A 721 -5.45 -13.02 14.51
CA TYR A 721 -4.19 -12.70 13.80
C TYR A 721 -2.92 -13.11 14.56
N THR A 722 -3.06 -13.68 15.79
CA THR A 722 -1.92 -14.16 16.57
C THR A 722 -2.20 -15.57 17.12
N ALA A 723 -1.37 -16.54 16.72
CA ALA A 723 -1.53 -17.90 17.20
C ALA A 723 -1.22 -17.98 18.71
N SER A 724 -2.17 -18.50 19.49
CA SER A 724 -2.05 -18.70 20.93
C SER A 724 -1.39 -20.03 21.28
N ARG A 725 -1.41 -21.02 20.37
CA ARG A 725 -0.81 -22.33 20.60
C ARG A 725 -0.15 -22.85 19.30
N LYS A 726 1.06 -23.43 19.47
CA LYS A 726 1.79 -24.10 18.40
C LYS A 726 2.15 -25.51 18.88
N GLU A 727 1.84 -26.51 18.08
CA GLU A 727 2.15 -27.91 18.34
C GLU A 727 3.13 -28.42 17.30
N THR A 728 4.37 -28.66 17.69
CA THR A 728 5.43 -29.13 16.79
C THR A 728 5.72 -30.61 17.04
N THR A 729 5.47 -31.45 16.06
CA THR A 729 5.84 -32.87 16.06
C THR A 729 7.11 -33.07 15.27
N TYR A 730 8.11 -33.68 15.90
CA TYR A 730 9.43 -33.98 15.32
C TYR A 730 9.46 -35.36 14.69
N ALA A 731 10.50 -35.63 13.90
CA ALA A 731 10.72 -36.91 13.22
C ALA A 731 10.83 -38.12 14.16
N ASP A 732 11.24 -37.91 15.41
CA ASP A 732 11.33 -38.93 16.46
C ASP A 732 9.99 -39.21 17.15
N GLY A 733 8.93 -38.52 16.77
CA GLY A 733 7.60 -38.64 17.33
C GLY A 733 7.35 -37.75 18.56
N ARG A 734 8.35 -37.06 19.07
CA ARG A 734 8.23 -36.13 20.19
C ARG A 734 7.41 -34.93 19.78
N THR A 735 6.48 -34.51 20.64
CA THR A 735 5.64 -33.34 20.43
C THR A 735 6.00 -32.23 21.43
N VAL A 736 6.27 -31.05 20.91
CA VAL A 736 6.49 -29.82 21.70
C VAL A 736 5.31 -28.88 21.45
N THR A 737 4.60 -28.54 22.51
CA THR A 737 3.52 -27.57 22.47
C THR A 737 3.95 -26.28 23.16
N GLU A 738 3.96 -25.19 22.43
CA GLU A 738 4.16 -23.84 22.95
C GLU A 738 2.79 -23.16 23.04
N ARG A 739 2.44 -22.63 24.20
CA ARG A 739 1.24 -21.86 24.42
C ARG A 739 1.60 -20.49 24.97
N THR A 740 1.11 -19.46 24.28
CA THR A 740 1.31 -18.05 24.65
C THR A 740 -0.03 -17.40 24.88
N LEU A 741 -0.18 -16.73 26.03
CA LEU A 741 -1.40 -16.00 26.39
C LEU A 741 -1.11 -14.49 26.38
N TYR A 742 -2.05 -13.74 25.85
CA TYR A 742 -1.99 -12.30 25.65
C TYR A 742 -3.08 -11.58 26.46
N ALA A 743 -3.09 -10.25 26.43
CA ALA A 743 -4.06 -9.45 27.19
C ALA A 743 -5.52 -9.83 26.89
N GLU A 744 -5.82 -10.17 25.63
CA GLU A 744 -7.19 -10.53 25.20
C GLU A 744 -7.65 -11.88 25.74
N ASP A 745 -6.76 -12.72 26.25
CA ASP A 745 -7.09 -14.02 26.85
C ASP A 745 -7.63 -13.92 28.29
N TYR A 746 -7.54 -12.74 28.92
CA TYR A 746 -7.96 -12.50 30.30
C TYR A 746 -9.14 -11.54 30.40
N LEU A 747 -9.72 -11.43 31.65
CA LEU A 747 -10.74 -10.42 31.90
C LEU A 747 -10.18 -9.01 31.72
N PRO A 748 -10.85 -8.14 30.96
CA PRO A 748 -10.39 -6.78 30.69
C PRO A 748 -10.03 -5.96 31.94
N SER A 749 -10.71 -6.18 33.03
CA SER A 749 -10.46 -5.48 34.32
C SER A 749 -9.06 -5.73 34.87
N SER A 750 -8.44 -6.88 34.58
CA SER A 750 -7.12 -7.26 35.09
C SER A 750 -5.96 -6.83 34.21
N VAL A 751 -6.26 -6.51 32.94
CA VAL A 751 -5.25 -6.17 31.90
C VAL A 751 -5.64 -4.89 31.14
N ARG A 752 -6.45 -4.04 31.77
CA ARG A 752 -7.05 -2.88 31.12
C ARG A 752 -6.04 -1.94 30.47
N THR A 753 -4.92 -1.68 31.15
CA THR A 753 -3.88 -0.79 30.61
C THR A 753 -3.32 -1.30 29.29
N MET A 754 -3.14 -2.60 29.16
CA MET A 754 -2.63 -3.20 27.92
C MET A 754 -3.65 -3.07 26.79
N LEU A 755 -4.93 -3.36 27.07
CA LEU A 755 -6.01 -3.25 26.09
C LEU A 755 -6.24 -1.79 25.65
N ASP A 756 -6.26 -0.84 26.61
CA ASP A 756 -6.45 0.59 26.32
C ASP A 756 -5.31 1.15 25.45
N ARG A 757 -4.09 0.61 25.60
CA ARG A 757 -2.91 0.98 24.82
C ARG A 757 -2.70 0.14 23.56
N ASN A 758 -3.57 -0.80 23.27
CA ASN A 758 -3.49 -1.74 22.14
C ASN A 758 -2.21 -2.62 22.18
N LEU A 759 -1.75 -3.02 23.37
CA LEU A 759 -0.62 -3.90 23.57
C LEU A 759 -1.04 -5.36 23.41
N LEU A 760 -1.40 -5.77 22.21
CA LEU A 760 -1.98 -7.07 21.91
C LEU A 760 -0.93 -8.13 21.60
N SER A 761 0.26 -7.73 21.18
CA SER A 761 1.36 -8.61 20.80
C SER A 761 2.31 -8.96 21.97
N LEU A 762 2.12 -8.32 23.13
CA LEU A 762 2.94 -8.58 24.32
C LEU A 762 2.45 -9.80 25.09
N PRO A 763 3.30 -10.84 25.30
CA PRO A 763 2.91 -12.04 26.02
C PRO A 763 2.79 -11.77 27.53
N LEU A 764 1.71 -12.23 28.14
CA LEU A 764 1.56 -12.27 29.61
C LEU A 764 2.08 -13.58 30.20
N GLU A 765 1.91 -14.67 29.48
CA GLU A 765 2.37 -15.98 29.91
C GLU A 765 2.74 -16.84 28.71
N ARG A 766 3.86 -17.53 28.79
CA ARG A 766 4.32 -18.50 27.80
C ARG A 766 4.67 -19.81 28.50
N VAL A 767 4.12 -20.93 28.03
CA VAL A 767 4.37 -22.26 28.59
C VAL A 767 4.72 -23.23 27.48
N VAL A 768 5.75 -24.05 27.71
CA VAL A 768 6.18 -25.09 26.78
C VAL A 768 5.97 -26.46 27.43
N TYR A 769 5.33 -27.34 26.68
CA TYR A 769 5.13 -28.77 27.02
C TYR A 769 5.97 -29.63 26.09
N THR A 770 6.54 -30.69 26.63
CA THR A 770 7.13 -31.76 25.84
C THR A 770 6.41 -33.06 26.22
N ASP A 771 5.76 -33.71 25.26
CA ASP A 771 4.97 -34.91 25.47
C ASP A 771 4.06 -34.84 26.73
N GLU A 772 3.25 -33.77 26.84
CA GLU A 772 2.36 -33.49 27.96
C GLU A 772 3.00 -33.10 29.28
N THR A 773 4.33 -32.95 29.33
CA THR A 773 5.03 -32.48 30.54
C THR A 773 5.46 -31.02 30.37
N VAL A 774 5.18 -30.16 31.36
CA VAL A 774 5.62 -28.77 31.35
C VAL A 774 7.12 -28.74 31.54
N THR A 775 7.85 -28.24 30.54
CA THR A 775 9.31 -28.16 30.54
C THR A 775 9.83 -26.73 30.70
N HIS A 776 9.02 -25.74 30.41
CA HIS A 776 9.37 -24.34 30.57
C HIS A 776 8.09 -23.48 30.74
N GLY A 777 8.21 -22.39 31.47
CA GLY A 777 7.13 -21.41 31.61
C GLY A 777 7.64 -20.09 32.11
N ASP A 778 7.21 -19.02 31.49
CA ASP A 778 7.48 -17.63 31.85
C ASP A 778 6.19 -16.85 32.01
N THR A 779 6.15 -15.92 32.95
CA THR A 779 5.09 -14.93 33.08
C THR A 779 5.68 -13.54 33.25
N PHE A 780 5.03 -12.57 32.65
CA PHE A 780 5.47 -11.19 32.58
C PHE A 780 4.41 -10.31 33.25
N ARG A 781 4.87 -9.43 34.11
CA ARG A 781 4.02 -8.36 34.62
C ARG A 781 4.45 -7.03 34.01
N TYR A 782 3.50 -6.18 33.74
CA TYR A 782 3.72 -4.87 33.12
C TYR A 782 3.23 -3.76 34.07
N ASP A 783 3.95 -2.64 34.03
CA ASP A 783 3.59 -1.44 34.79
C ASP A 783 2.38 -0.70 34.16
N LEU A 784 2.01 0.44 34.73
CA LEU A 784 0.90 1.28 34.25
C LEU A 784 1.14 1.87 32.83
N TYR A 785 2.36 1.81 32.33
CA TYR A 785 2.76 2.29 31.02
C TYR A 785 2.87 1.16 30.00
N GLY A 786 2.68 -0.09 30.41
CA GLY A 786 2.80 -1.25 29.53
C GLY A 786 4.26 -1.74 29.38
N ARG A 787 5.18 -1.32 30.27
CA ARG A 787 6.58 -1.77 30.28
C ARG A 787 6.73 -2.97 31.20
N PRO A 788 7.54 -4.00 30.84
CA PRO A 788 7.73 -5.15 31.71
C PRO A 788 8.39 -4.71 33.02
N ASP A 789 7.72 -4.95 34.17
CA ASP A 789 8.25 -4.62 35.49
C ASP A 789 8.78 -5.84 36.22
N SER A 790 8.33 -7.03 35.89
CA SER A 790 8.88 -8.26 36.44
C SER A 790 8.72 -9.47 35.54
N LEU A 791 9.70 -10.37 35.65
CA LEU A 791 9.73 -11.67 35.00
C LEU A 791 9.75 -12.76 36.09
N SER A 792 8.88 -13.75 35.92
CA SER A 792 8.90 -14.96 36.76
C SER A 792 8.97 -16.20 35.87
N THR A 793 9.64 -17.26 36.38
CA THR A 793 9.70 -18.55 35.68
C THR A 793 9.22 -19.66 36.59
N LEU A 794 8.79 -20.78 36.00
CA LEU A 794 8.38 -21.95 36.79
C LEU A 794 9.52 -22.46 37.67
N ALA A 795 9.20 -22.73 38.93
CA ALA A 795 10.13 -23.26 39.92
C ALA A 795 10.38 -24.76 39.76
N SER A 796 9.35 -25.48 39.33
CA SER A 796 9.39 -26.93 39.13
C SER A 796 9.10 -27.23 37.68
N LEU A 797 9.91 -28.09 37.10
CA LEU A 797 9.70 -28.72 35.80
C LEU A 797 9.03 -30.08 36.08
N ASP A 798 8.47 -30.74 35.08
CA ASP A 798 7.73 -31.99 35.15
C ASP A 798 6.33 -31.87 35.78
N LEU A 799 5.73 -30.71 35.71
CA LEU A 799 4.34 -30.51 36.09
C LEU A 799 3.40 -31.14 35.02
N SER A 800 2.39 -31.87 35.47
CA SER A 800 1.38 -32.35 34.54
C SER A 800 0.43 -31.21 34.17
N PRO A 801 -0.21 -31.23 32.99
CA PRO A 801 -1.22 -30.24 32.61
C PRO A 801 -2.42 -30.18 33.59
N ALA A 802 -2.66 -31.27 34.34
CA ALA A 802 -3.70 -31.33 35.35
C ALA A 802 -3.33 -30.55 36.63
N SER A 803 -2.04 -30.45 36.95
CA SER A 803 -1.52 -29.76 38.18
C SER A 803 -1.19 -28.28 37.93
N PHE A 804 -0.99 -27.89 36.68
CA PHE A 804 -0.65 -26.53 36.29
C PHE A 804 -1.87 -25.80 35.71
N ARG A 805 -2.15 -24.61 36.17
CA ARG A 805 -3.22 -23.75 35.65
C ARG A 805 -2.63 -22.47 35.09
N PHE A 806 -2.85 -22.25 33.79
CA PHE A 806 -2.48 -20.97 33.15
C PHE A 806 -3.08 -19.80 33.91
N SER A 807 -2.26 -19.02 34.57
CA SER A 807 -2.51 -17.76 35.29
C SER A 807 -4.02 -17.45 35.49
N ASN A 808 -4.74 -18.43 36.08
CA ASN A 808 -6.19 -18.38 36.37
C ASN A 808 -7.13 -18.44 35.14
N ARG A 809 -6.69 -18.93 34.01
CA ARG A 809 -7.56 -19.26 32.89
C ARG A 809 -8.35 -20.53 33.22
N SER A 810 -9.68 -20.50 33.08
CA SER A 810 -10.54 -21.66 33.31
C SER A 810 -10.20 -22.80 32.35
N SER A 811 -10.21 -24.05 32.83
CA SER A 811 -10.06 -25.24 31.98
C SER A 811 -11.19 -25.41 30.94
N THR A 812 -12.28 -24.69 31.09
CA THR A 812 -13.44 -24.66 30.18
C THR A 812 -13.35 -23.54 29.16
N GLY A 813 -12.22 -22.83 29.03
CA GLY A 813 -12.01 -21.76 28.04
C GLY A 813 -12.56 -20.39 28.48
N GLY A 814 -13.09 -20.25 29.70
CA GLY A 814 -13.55 -18.95 30.19
C GLY A 814 -12.39 -18.01 30.54
N LYS A 815 -12.55 -16.69 30.26
CA LYS A 815 -11.59 -15.67 30.65
C LYS A 815 -11.63 -15.45 32.17
N GLY A 816 -10.47 -15.61 32.84
CA GLY A 816 -10.26 -15.28 34.26
C GLY A 816 -9.48 -13.97 34.43
N ALA A 817 -9.39 -13.47 35.67
CA ALA A 817 -8.48 -12.38 35.98
C ALA A 817 -7.02 -12.89 35.89
N TYR A 818 -6.14 -12.08 35.29
CA TYR A 818 -4.72 -12.43 35.23
C TYR A 818 -4.12 -12.53 36.64
N THR A 819 -3.78 -13.73 37.06
CA THR A 819 -3.16 -14.03 38.35
C THR A 819 -2.16 -15.15 38.15
N PRO A 820 -0.84 -14.86 38.18
CA PRO A 820 0.20 -15.88 37.99
C PRO A 820 -0.02 -17.12 38.87
N ASP A 821 0.23 -18.31 38.32
CA ASP A 821 0.18 -19.57 39.04
C ASP A 821 1.23 -19.57 40.18
N THR A 822 0.91 -20.27 41.30
CA THR A 822 1.78 -20.33 42.49
C THR A 822 3.12 -21.05 42.27
N HIS A 823 3.26 -21.79 41.17
CA HIS A 823 4.51 -22.42 40.78
C HIS A 823 5.52 -21.46 40.14
N TYR A 824 5.13 -20.24 39.82
CA TYR A 824 6.02 -19.21 39.31
C TYR A 824 6.81 -18.57 40.44
N ILE A 825 8.11 -18.45 40.24
CA ILE A 825 9.02 -17.71 41.13
C ILE A 825 9.61 -16.52 40.41
N GLY A 826 9.67 -15.38 41.08
CA GLY A 826 10.31 -14.19 40.54
C GLY A 826 11.77 -14.44 40.17
N ARG A 827 12.19 -13.89 39.03
CA ARG A 827 13.59 -13.97 38.56
C ARG A 827 14.25 -12.62 38.49
N ALA A 828 13.52 -11.62 38.05
CA ALA A 828 14.01 -10.25 37.91
C ALA A 828 12.89 -9.23 38.09
N SER A 829 13.24 -8.07 38.59
CA SER A 829 12.42 -6.87 38.54
C SER A 829 13.17 -5.74 37.85
N LEU A 830 12.42 -4.87 37.19
CA LEU A 830 12.89 -3.75 36.40
C LEU A 830 12.25 -2.47 36.91
N ARG A 831 13.02 -1.39 36.97
CA ARG A 831 12.51 -0.03 37.24
C ARG A 831 12.92 0.89 36.13
N TYR A 832 12.11 1.90 35.92
CA TYR A 832 12.27 2.85 34.82
C TYR A 832 12.39 4.26 35.37
N ASP A 833 13.20 5.09 34.70
CA ASP A 833 13.28 6.52 34.93
C ASP A 833 12.11 7.26 34.26
N ALA A 834 12.10 8.59 34.34
CA ALA A 834 11.06 9.43 33.80
C ALA A 834 11.02 9.47 32.26
N ASP A 835 12.11 9.09 31.59
CA ASP A 835 12.22 8.99 30.14
C ASP A 835 11.87 7.60 29.60
N GLY A 836 11.47 6.67 30.51
CA GLY A 836 11.12 5.30 30.12
C GLY A 836 12.33 4.36 29.97
N ASN A 837 13.53 4.78 30.35
CA ASN A 837 14.71 3.95 30.31
C ASN A 837 14.84 3.08 31.58
N ILE A 838 15.37 1.86 31.43
CA ILE A 838 15.64 1.02 32.58
C ILE A 838 16.69 1.73 33.46
N CYS A 839 16.33 2.02 34.73
CA CYS A 839 17.25 2.62 35.71
C CYS A 839 17.73 1.63 36.77
N GLU A 840 17.04 0.47 36.92
CA GLU A 840 17.48 -0.60 37.83
C GLU A 840 17.06 -1.96 37.32
N VAL A 841 17.95 -2.92 37.39
CA VAL A 841 17.66 -4.35 37.19
C VAL A 841 18.07 -5.09 38.47
N GLN A 842 17.10 -5.79 39.09
CA GLN A 842 17.31 -6.63 40.25
C GLN A 842 17.00 -8.08 39.91
N ALA A 843 18.02 -8.88 39.66
CA ALA A 843 17.87 -10.32 39.54
C ALA A 843 17.84 -10.97 40.94
N VAL A 844 16.99 -11.99 41.10
CA VAL A 844 16.88 -12.70 42.39
C VAL A 844 18.17 -13.39 42.74
N GLY A 845 18.69 -13.13 43.95
CA GLY A 845 19.95 -13.68 44.43
C GLY A 845 21.22 -13.02 43.88
N GLN A 846 21.08 -11.94 43.14
CA GLN A 846 22.19 -11.13 42.66
C GLN A 846 22.07 -9.70 43.19
N PRO A 847 23.18 -8.98 43.38
CA PRO A 847 23.10 -7.55 43.70
C PRO A 847 22.43 -6.74 42.56
N PRO A 848 21.79 -5.61 42.89
CA PRO A 848 21.16 -4.76 41.89
C PRO A 848 22.18 -4.09 40.97
N ILE A 849 21.74 -3.75 39.79
CA ILE A 849 22.49 -2.96 38.81
C ILE A 849 21.69 -1.69 38.57
N CYS A 850 22.34 -0.54 38.82
CA CYS A 850 21.77 0.77 38.53
C CYS A 850 22.32 1.30 37.20
N TYR A 851 21.45 1.92 36.41
CA TYR A 851 21.76 2.59 35.15
C TYR A 851 21.39 4.05 35.25
N LEU A 852 22.32 4.94 34.90
CA LEU A 852 22.07 6.37 34.78
C LEU A 852 22.17 6.76 33.29
N TRP A 853 21.15 7.45 32.81
CA TRP A 853 21.08 7.94 31.47
C TRP A 853 21.33 9.43 31.43
N GLY A 854 21.96 9.89 30.37
CA GLY A 854 22.24 11.31 30.11
C GLY A 854 21.89 11.71 28.68
N TYR A 855 22.27 12.91 28.27
CA TYR A 855 21.97 13.46 26.95
C TYR A 855 20.46 13.39 26.62
N LYS A 856 19.64 13.93 27.54
CA LYS A 856 18.16 13.82 27.49
C LYS A 856 17.68 12.35 27.47
N GLY A 857 18.32 11.47 28.24
CA GLY A 857 17.96 10.08 28.33
C GLY A 857 18.34 9.21 27.12
N GLN A 858 19.24 9.70 26.24
CA GLN A 858 19.61 8.96 25.02
C GLN A 858 20.75 7.97 25.20
N TYR A 859 21.69 8.25 26.08
CA TYR A 859 22.89 7.44 26.23
C TYR A 859 23.10 7.01 27.68
N LEU A 860 23.53 5.75 27.86
CA LEU A 860 23.88 5.22 29.14
C LEU A 860 25.23 5.82 29.61
N VAL A 861 25.19 6.69 30.61
CA VAL A 861 26.38 7.42 31.12
C VAL A 861 27.03 6.76 32.30
N ALA A 862 26.28 5.93 33.06
CA ALA A 862 26.88 5.10 34.11
C ALA A 862 26.11 3.77 34.26
N GLU A 863 26.87 2.68 34.39
CA GLU A 863 26.46 1.39 34.91
C GLU A 863 27.11 1.16 36.26
N ILE A 864 26.29 0.97 37.29
CA ILE A 864 26.75 0.81 38.66
C ILE A 864 26.26 -0.51 39.20
N ARG A 865 27.13 -1.49 39.30
CA ARG A 865 26.81 -2.81 39.86
C ARG A 865 26.97 -2.81 41.36
N ASN A 866 26.21 -3.62 42.03
CA ASN A 866 26.09 -3.75 43.49
C ASN A 866 25.46 -2.50 44.15
N ALA A 867 24.62 -1.78 43.43
CA ALA A 867 23.94 -0.58 43.92
C ALA A 867 22.51 -0.51 43.41
N ALA A 868 21.59 -0.21 44.30
CA ALA A 868 20.22 0.10 43.93
C ALA A 868 20.11 1.58 43.45
N TYR A 869 19.14 1.87 42.56
CA TYR A 869 18.93 3.21 42.02
C TYR A 869 18.73 4.28 43.12
N ASP A 870 17.97 3.93 44.19
CA ASP A 870 17.72 4.83 45.31
C ASP A 870 18.96 5.12 46.13
N GLU A 871 19.88 4.14 46.27
CA GLU A 871 21.16 4.32 46.95
C GLU A 871 22.08 5.25 46.15
N VAL A 872 22.13 5.07 44.82
CA VAL A 872 22.90 5.92 43.90
C VAL A 872 22.32 7.33 43.90
N THR A 873 20.99 7.46 43.84
CA THR A 873 20.29 8.78 43.88
C THR A 873 20.53 9.51 45.19
N THR A 874 20.59 8.76 46.32
CA THR A 874 20.94 9.34 47.62
C THR A 874 22.39 9.80 47.68
N ALA A 875 23.31 9.03 47.11
CA ALA A 875 24.74 9.34 47.12
C ALA A 875 25.10 10.55 46.21
N LEU A 876 24.48 10.67 45.06
CA LEU A 876 24.70 11.78 44.11
C LEU A 876 23.83 13.00 44.45
N GLY A 877 22.71 12.81 45.10
CA GLY A 877 21.63 13.77 45.25
C GLY A 877 20.69 13.77 44.06
N ALA A 878 19.36 13.76 44.30
CA ALA A 878 18.32 13.67 43.27
C ALA A 878 18.44 14.78 42.20
N ALA A 879 18.85 16.00 42.60
CA ALA A 879 19.05 17.11 41.67
C ALA A 879 20.18 16.86 40.66
N THR A 880 21.24 16.15 41.08
CA THR A 880 22.38 15.78 40.21
C THR A 880 21.94 14.70 39.21
N VAL A 881 21.25 13.65 39.68
CA VAL A 881 20.72 12.59 38.79
C VAL A 881 19.78 13.17 37.75
N GLU A 882 18.87 14.06 38.15
CA GLU A 882 17.93 14.75 37.22
C GLU A 882 18.67 15.65 36.22
N ARG A 883 19.70 16.38 36.66
CA ARG A 883 20.52 17.20 35.77
C ARG A 883 21.26 16.34 34.74
N ILE A 884 21.88 15.22 35.17
CA ILE A 884 22.55 14.26 34.29
C ILE A 884 21.55 13.76 33.22
N ARG A 885 20.36 13.34 33.64
CA ARG A 885 19.33 12.82 32.77
C ARG A 885 18.88 13.85 31.72
N THR A 886 18.64 15.07 32.11
CA THR A 886 18.04 16.13 31.25
C THR A 886 19.05 16.94 30.45
N SER A 887 20.35 16.84 30.79
CA SER A 887 21.41 17.59 30.13
C SER A 887 21.63 17.15 28.68
N VAL A 888 21.89 18.12 27.80
CA VAL A 888 22.30 17.86 26.41
C VAL A 888 23.74 17.36 26.36
N VAL A 889 24.58 17.79 27.31
CA VAL A 889 25.97 17.37 27.47
C VAL A 889 26.26 17.31 28.97
N LEU A 890 27.04 16.32 29.41
CA LEU A 890 27.48 16.23 30.79
C LEU A 890 28.51 17.32 31.10
N SER A 891 28.30 18.01 32.21
CA SER A 891 29.32 18.95 32.74
C SER A 891 30.48 18.24 33.38
N GLU A 892 31.64 18.91 33.49
CA GLU A 892 32.80 18.40 34.26
C GLU A 892 32.42 18.05 35.70
N GLY A 893 31.51 18.84 36.31
CA GLY A 893 30.98 18.60 37.63
C GLY A 893 30.14 17.31 37.73
N ASP A 894 29.36 16.98 36.65
CA ASP A 894 28.60 15.74 36.59
C ASP A 894 29.55 14.52 36.47
N LEU A 895 30.57 14.63 35.64
CA LEU A 895 31.57 13.58 35.45
C LEU A 895 32.35 13.37 36.75
N ALA A 896 32.79 14.44 37.41
CA ALA A 896 33.47 14.36 38.70
C ALA A 896 32.60 13.75 39.81
N ALA A 897 31.30 14.01 39.80
CA ALA A 897 30.33 13.42 40.73
C ALA A 897 30.20 11.90 40.50
N LEU A 898 30.12 11.45 39.24
CA LEU A 898 30.06 10.05 38.85
C LEU A 898 31.37 9.32 39.22
N ASP A 899 32.53 9.93 38.94
CA ASP A 899 33.84 9.37 39.29
C ASP A 899 34.06 9.34 40.79
N GLY A 900 33.50 10.29 41.53
CA GLY A 900 33.50 10.31 42.98
C GLY A 900 32.85 9.12 43.63
N LEU A 901 31.86 8.50 42.99
CA LEU A 901 31.23 7.25 43.44
C LEU A 901 32.23 6.10 43.50
N ARG A 902 33.14 6.00 42.53
CA ARG A 902 34.17 4.96 42.40
C ARG A 902 35.13 4.96 43.58
N THR A 903 35.39 6.13 44.12
CA THR A 903 36.31 6.27 45.26
C THR A 903 35.62 6.25 46.62
N SER A 904 34.39 6.78 46.71
CA SER A 904 33.60 6.88 47.95
C SER A 904 32.82 5.60 48.30
N ARG A 905 32.53 4.76 47.30
CA ARG A 905 31.76 3.52 47.44
C ARG A 905 32.53 2.34 46.85
N LYS A 906 33.54 1.84 47.59
CA LYS A 906 34.46 0.79 47.09
C LYS A 906 33.79 -0.54 46.78
N GLU A 907 32.62 -0.77 47.32
CA GLU A 907 31.77 -1.94 47.09
C GLU A 907 31.01 -1.87 45.75
N TRP A 908 30.91 -0.68 45.15
CA TRP A 908 30.23 -0.47 43.87
C TRP A 908 31.22 -0.56 42.71
N HIS A 909 30.81 -1.29 41.65
CA HIS A 909 31.56 -1.33 40.39
C HIS A 909 31.00 -0.28 39.44
N VAL A 910 31.67 0.88 39.38
CA VAL A 910 31.19 2.04 38.60
C VAL A 910 31.89 2.11 37.25
N THR A 911 31.16 1.89 36.16
CA THR A 911 31.59 2.17 34.77
C THR A 911 30.92 3.42 34.29
N THR A 912 31.67 4.40 33.75
CA THR A 912 31.13 5.63 33.21
C THR A 912 31.48 5.78 31.74
N ALA A 913 30.62 6.45 30.97
CA ALA A 913 30.85 6.69 29.56
C ALA A 913 30.42 8.11 29.17
N THR A 914 31.12 8.68 28.19
CA THR A 914 30.75 9.94 27.53
C THR A 914 30.54 9.72 26.04
N TYR A 915 29.78 10.58 25.41
CA TYR A 915 29.41 10.40 24.01
C TYR A 915 29.55 11.68 23.19
N ILE A 916 29.85 11.49 21.92
CA ILE A 916 29.63 12.48 20.89
C ILE A 916 28.27 12.13 20.27
N PRO A 917 27.20 12.91 20.52
CA PRO A 917 25.86 12.59 20.05
C PRO A 917 25.81 12.32 18.55
N LEU A 918 25.08 11.25 18.13
CA LEU A 918 24.95 10.75 16.77
C LEU A 918 26.26 10.28 16.10
N VAL A 919 27.36 10.24 16.83
CA VAL A 919 28.66 9.73 16.33
C VAL A 919 29.04 8.43 17.06
N GLY A 920 29.23 8.52 18.38
CA GLY A 920 29.65 7.35 19.15
C GLY A 920 30.14 7.68 20.56
N MET A 921 30.68 6.67 21.24
CA MET A 921 31.28 6.80 22.59
C MET A 921 32.56 7.62 22.48
N ALA A 922 32.69 8.66 23.27
CA ALA A 922 33.93 9.48 23.36
C ALA A 922 34.93 8.91 24.33
N SER A 923 34.50 8.47 25.52
CA SER A 923 35.33 7.79 26.48
C SER A 923 34.52 6.80 27.33
N MET A 924 35.21 5.83 27.89
CA MET A 924 34.72 4.88 28.90
C MET A 924 35.73 4.71 30.02
N THR A 925 35.28 4.82 31.26
CA THR A 925 36.12 4.57 32.43
C THR A 925 35.64 3.33 33.17
N ASP A 926 36.51 2.34 33.32
CA ASP A 926 36.21 1.09 33.98
C ASP A 926 36.09 1.23 35.51
N PRO A 927 35.64 0.18 36.26
CA PRO A 927 35.56 0.24 37.72
C PRO A 927 36.92 0.45 38.41
N SER A 928 38.02 0.17 37.74
CA SER A 928 39.38 0.41 38.25
C SER A 928 39.88 1.83 38.00
N GLY A 929 39.07 2.69 37.35
CA GLY A 929 39.40 4.05 37.00
C GLY A 929 40.31 4.19 35.76
N ARG A 930 40.42 3.11 34.96
CA ARG A 930 41.14 3.17 33.68
C ARG A 930 40.25 3.71 32.62
N GLU A 931 40.65 4.80 31.95
CA GLU A 931 39.94 5.40 30.86
C GLU A 931 40.36 4.82 29.51
N THR A 932 39.44 4.62 28.61
CA THR A 932 39.64 4.32 27.19
C THR A 932 38.95 5.44 26.39
N THR A 933 39.68 6.05 25.45
CA THR A 933 39.14 7.11 24.60
C THR A 933 39.03 6.67 23.13
N TYR A 934 38.02 7.21 22.45
CA TYR A 934 37.67 6.85 21.09
C TYR A 934 37.73 8.12 20.22
N GLU A 935 38.49 8.06 19.13
CA GLU A 935 38.63 9.17 18.21
C GLU A 935 37.97 8.84 16.89
N TYR A 936 37.30 9.86 16.33
CA TYR A 936 36.55 9.71 15.10
C TYR A 936 37.05 10.70 14.05
N ASP A 937 36.97 10.32 12.79
CA ASP A 937 37.22 11.21 11.67
C ASP A 937 36.06 12.22 11.48
N ALA A 938 36.23 13.12 10.51
CA ALA A 938 35.22 14.14 10.19
C ALA A 938 33.87 13.54 9.73
N PHE A 939 33.83 12.26 9.39
CA PHE A 939 32.62 11.53 8.95
C PHE A 939 32.00 10.67 10.05
N GLY A 940 32.54 10.78 11.29
CA GLY A 940 32.03 10.02 12.43
C GLY A 940 32.43 8.54 12.43
N ARG A 941 33.51 8.15 11.72
CA ARG A 941 34.03 6.79 11.74
C ARG A 941 35.16 6.67 12.76
N LEU A 942 35.18 5.59 13.54
CA LEU A 942 36.21 5.33 14.55
C LEU A 942 37.57 5.15 13.88
N ILE A 943 38.55 6.00 14.18
CA ILE A 943 39.90 5.93 13.62
C ILE A 943 40.96 5.47 14.64
N SER A 944 40.72 5.67 15.93
CA SER A 944 41.70 5.35 16.97
C SER A 944 41.02 5.00 18.29
N VAL A 945 41.56 4.02 18.97
CA VAL A 945 41.23 3.71 20.37
C VAL A 945 42.52 3.86 21.17
N LYS A 946 42.47 4.64 22.25
CA LYS A 946 43.61 4.92 23.14
C LYS A 946 43.33 4.48 24.56
N ASP A 947 44.33 4.03 25.24
CA ASP A 947 44.27 3.71 26.67
C ASP A 947 44.34 4.98 27.55
N GLY A 948 44.24 4.79 28.89
CA GLY A 948 44.30 5.89 29.86
C GLY A 948 45.63 6.62 29.95
N LYS A 949 46.67 6.18 29.25
CA LYS A 949 47.94 6.88 29.09
C LYS A 949 48.02 7.66 27.78
N GLY A 950 47.00 7.55 26.94
CA GLY A 950 46.97 8.15 25.60
C GLY A 950 47.70 7.30 24.55
N GLU A 951 48.09 6.05 24.87
CA GLU A 951 48.74 5.14 23.94
C GLU A 951 47.68 4.50 23.02
N GLN A 952 47.95 4.46 21.72
CA GLN A 952 47.03 3.88 20.75
C GLN A 952 47.02 2.36 20.86
N VAL A 953 45.89 1.79 21.18
CA VAL A 953 45.63 0.36 21.30
C VAL A 953 45.13 -0.24 19.99
N GLN A 954 44.33 0.53 19.24
CA GLN A 954 43.78 0.11 17.94
C GLN A 954 43.73 1.31 17.00
N SER A 955 43.90 1.04 15.71
CA SER A 955 43.68 2.03 14.63
C SER A 955 42.91 1.42 13.50
N TYR A 956 42.15 2.26 12.79
CA TYR A 956 41.31 1.89 11.65
C TYR A 956 41.58 2.85 10.51
N ASP A 957 41.90 2.29 9.34
CA ASP A 957 42.07 3.01 8.08
C ASP A 957 40.93 2.63 7.13
N TYR A 958 40.32 3.63 6.48
CA TYR A 958 39.21 3.44 5.56
C TYR A 958 39.61 3.81 4.16
N HIS A 959 39.43 2.88 3.23
CA HIS A 959 39.75 3.08 1.80
C HIS A 959 38.48 3.02 0.95
N PHE A 960 38.31 4.01 0.09
CA PHE A 960 37.25 4.06 -0.92
C PHE A 960 37.86 4.08 -2.31
N ALA A 961 37.08 3.67 -3.31
CA ALA A 961 37.49 3.82 -4.70
C ALA A 961 37.65 5.33 -5.04
N THR A 962 38.82 5.73 -5.52
CA THR A 962 39.03 7.09 -6.01
C THR A 962 38.28 7.32 -7.32
N GLU A 963 37.79 8.55 -7.55
CA GLU A 963 36.89 8.90 -8.66
C GLU A 963 37.49 8.80 -10.09
N ASN A 964 38.72 8.33 -10.24
CA ASN A 964 39.35 8.22 -11.55
C ASN A 964 39.10 6.85 -12.19
N ARG A 965 37.87 6.68 -12.72
CA ARG A 965 37.60 5.87 -13.91
C ARG A 965 36.30 6.30 -14.56
#